data_336b99a68cd540339bc5ffc3fe2a66f3
#
_entry.id   336b99a68cd540339bc5ffc3fe2a66f3
#
_cell.length_a   1.000
_cell.length_b   1.000
_cell.length_c   1.000
_cell.angle_alpha   90.00
_cell.angle_beta   90.00
_cell.angle_gamma   90.00
#
_symmetry.space_group_name_H-M   'P 1'
#
loop_
_entity.id
_entity.type
_entity.pdbx_description
1 polymer ?
#
loop_
_entity_poly.entity_id
_entity_poly.type
_entity_poly.pdbx_seq_one_letter_code
_entity_poly.pdbx_strand_id
1 'polypeptide(L)'
;MIERVVPKEFAEDGIDKSYDEIFSLICQKMDIRIQERRFVYVIDVHYLMDTSKGIPYENLTPGYDKILHSGLAGLKYPDSEVTNEYCKSHNHVLEQLSMLADRIIEKLEGCSFDTAKQRDWMKRLKDCPAEHFEEAIQRMLFVNQMLWQTDHRLTGLGAWDTYLFPFYEKDLAEGYLDREGVREILRDLYRTLHDYYEYKSNILMGDTGQIFVLGKSDLEGNYLCNDLTYLFIEAMKDVQLSDPKCLLRVNKNTPRDLIELALESIATGLGAPLLANDDVIIPELIEFGIEPTDACEYTTSACWEPLIGGKSSSINNMNLLNYLKALENLLRRERLEQIHSFEELTDKYLVYLQRNLTEIKRILNMRRFQYNPLLSVFLDDCQKNKKDVSWGGARYHDVGITSVAMGNLVNALLNIKELVFERRRYTLYEVKQMTLLDFQGWEEVREELRAKPSRWGADDAEVVGLVNRITECVSKELAQYRSYLGGRLKIGLSGPAYLDAGKGFGASFDGRKSGEPFAVHISNEEQDGFTGVVNFASQMEYGQGRFNGNVVDMMVSPDFIRQNWDKFVDFLMICIKKGFFEMQMNVVSSKTLLEAREHPEDFPNLIVRVWGFSAYFKDLPEDYKNVLIERALKSEGAA
;
A
#
# COMPACT_ATOMS: atom_id res chain seq x y z
N MET A 1 -1.08 -15.43 -17.06
CA MET A 1 -0.31 -14.31 -17.64
C MET A 1 -1.23 -13.62 -18.63
N ILE A 2 -1.71 -12.43 -18.30
CA ILE A 2 -2.44 -11.59 -19.24
C ILE A 2 -1.38 -11.08 -20.21
N GLU A 3 -1.47 -11.48 -21.48
CA GLU A 3 -0.62 -10.90 -22.52
C GLU A 3 -0.96 -9.41 -22.62
N ARG A 4 0.00 -8.55 -22.34
CA ARG A 4 -0.08 -7.13 -22.62
C ARG A 4 -0.21 -6.99 -24.15
N VAL A 5 -1.38 -6.71 -24.61
CA VAL A 5 -1.61 -6.48 -26.04
C VAL A 5 -1.29 -5.01 -26.32
N VAL A 6 -0.06 -4.75 -26.79
CA VAL A 6 0.10 -3.63 -27.75
C VAL A 6 -1.01 -3.84 -28.77
N PRO A 7 -1.88 -2.87 -29.01
CA PRO A 7 -2.89 -3.05 -30.06
C PRO A 7 -2.20 -3.64 -31.28
N LYS A 8 -2.63 -4.83 -31.72
CA LYS A 8 -1.98 -5.58 -32.82
C LYS A 8 -1.71 -4.71 -34.05
N GLU A 9 -2.54 -3.69 -34.25
CA GLU A 9 -2.44 -2.68 -35.28
C GLU A 9 -1.19 -1.80 -35.19
N PHE A 10 -0.53 -1.68 -34.00
CA PHE A 10 0.73 -0.95 -33.85
C PHE A 10 1.96 -1.86 -33.92
N ALA A 11 1.82 -3.13 -33.57
CA ALA A 11 2.91 -4.09 -33.62
C ALA A 11 3.33 -4.44 -35.07
N GLU A 12 2.40 -4.33 -36.02
CA GLU A 12 2.65 -4.67 -37.42
C GLU A 12 3.41 -3.56 -38.17
N ASP A 13 3.30 -2.30 -37.75
CA ASP A 13 3.89 -1.17 -38.49
C ASP A 13 5.33 -0.82 -38.09
N GLY A 14 5.86 -1.37 -36.98
CA GLY A 14 7.20 -1.06 -36.47
C GLY A 14 7.44 0.42 -36.15
N ILE A 15 6.38 1.23 -36.07
CA ILE A 15 6.42 2.68 -35.87
C ILE A 15 6.32 2.97 -34.37
N ASP A 16 7.19 3.85 -33.91
CA ASP A 16 7.24 4.36 -32.55
C ASP A 16 6.09 5.36 -32.32
N LYS A 17 4.96 4.90 -31.78
CA LYS A 17 3.77 5.72 -31.55
C LYS A 17 3.91 6.60 -30.30
N SER A 18 3.37 7.80 -30.37
CA SER A 18 3.28 8.72 -29.23
C SER A 18 2.21 8.25 -28.21
N TYR A 19 2.30 8.76 -27.00
CA TYR A 19 1.28 8.53 -25.95
C TYR A 19 -0.12 8.89 -26.47
N ASP A 20 -0.25 10.05 -27.12
CA ASP A 20 -1.53 10.59 -27.62
C ASP A 20 -2.18 9.68 -28.65
N GLU A 21 -1.38 9.09 -29.57
CA GLU A 21 -1.88 8.15 -30.57
C GLU A 21 -2.38 6.85 -29.93
N ILE A 22 -1.63 6.29 -28.97
CA ILE A 22 -2.02 5.08 -28.25
C ILE A 22 -3.28 5.35 -27.41
N PHE A 23 -3.33 6.47 -26.70
CA PHE A 23 -4.49 6.84 -25.88
C PHE A 23 -5.76 7.04 -26.72
N SER A 24 -5.62 7.70 -27.86
CA SER A 24 -6.72 7.86 -28.83
C SER A 24 -7.26 6.51 -29.29
N LEU A 25 -6.38 5.58 -29.62
CA LEU A 25 -6.78 4.25 -30.09
C LEU A 25 -7.53 3.49 -28.97
N ILE A 26 -7.04 3.54 -27.74
CA ILE A 26 -7.71 2.93 -26.59
C ILE A 26 -9.13 3.49 -26.44
N CYS A 27 -9.28 4.82 -26.40
CA CYS A 27 -10.59 5.45 -26.26
C CYS A 27 -11.55 5.15 -27.43
N GLN A 28 -11.02 4.95 -28.64
CA GLN A 28 -11.82 4.67 -29.84
C GLN A 28 -12.22 3.21 -29.99
N LYS A 29 -11.39 2.26 -29.51
CA LYS A 29 -11.55 0.84 -29.87
C LYS A 29 -11.85 -0.10 -28.71
N MET A 30 -11.59 0.29 -27.44
CA MET A 30 -11.93 -0.57 -26.31
C MET A 30 -13.39 -1.05 -26.40
N ASP A 31 -13.62 -2.31 -26.05
CA ASP A 31 -14.96 -2.90 -26.03
C ASP A 31 -15.73 -2.40 -24.79
N ILE A 32 -16.89 -1.79 -25.03
CA ILE A 32 -17.73 -1.22 -23.99
C ILE A 32 -18.90 -2.17 -23.74
N ARG A 33 -18.84 -2.86 -22.60
CA ARG A 33 -19.89 -3.80 -22.15
C ARG A 33 -20.63 -3.20 -20.97
N ILE A 34 -21.86 -2.78 -21.19
CA ILE A 34 -22.72 -2.22 -20.15
C ILE A 34 -23.42 -3.36 -19.40
N GLN A 35 -23.34 -3.32 -18.07
CA GLN A 35 -24.07 -4.21 -17.18
C GLN A 35 -25.26 -3.48 -16.55
N GLU A 36 -26.31 -4.22 -16.19
CA GLU A 36 -27.47 -3.68 -15.45
C GLU A 36 -27.05 -3.44 -13.99
N ARG A 37 -26.46 -2.28 -13.74
CA ARG A 37 -25.94 -1.84 -12.44
C ARG A 37 -26.15 -0.35 -12.25
N ARG A 38 -26.02 0.12 -11.01
CA ARG A 38 -26.14 1.53 -10.66
C ARG A 38 -25.10 2.37 -11.41
N PHE A 39 -23.84 1.94 -11.44
CA PHE A 39 -22.72 2.67 -12.02
C PHE A 39 -22.22 2.02 -13.31
N VAL A 40 -21.74 2.87 -14.21
CA VAL A 40 -20.99 2.44 -15.39
C VAL A 40 -19.52 2.32 -15.03
N TYR A 41 -18.99 1.11 -15.18
CA TYR A 41 -17.57 0.84 -14.93
C TYR A 41 -17.08 -0.20 -15.94
N VAL A 42 -16.23 0.21 -16.85
CA VAL A 42 -15.85 -0.61 -18.00
C VAL A 42 -14.33 -0.62 -18.17
N ILE A 43 -13.74 -1.81 -18.13
CA ILE A 43 -12.35 -2.05 -18.47
C ILE A 43 -12.32 -3.16 -19.53
N ASP A 44 -11.66 -2.89 -20.64
CA ASP A 44 -11.38 -3.92 -21.64
C ASP A 44 -10.01 -4.54 -21.34
N VAL A 45 -10.03 -5.66 -20.62
CA VAL A 45 -8.82 -6.37 -20.17
C VAL A 45 -7.98 -6.96 -21.30
N HIS A 46 -8.54 -7.01 -22.53
CA HIS A 46 -7.86 -7.51 -23.71
C HIS A 46 -7.26 -6.38 -24.58
N TYR A 47 -7.52 -5.11 -24.21
CA TYR A 47 -7.11 -3.95 -25.01
C TYR A 47 -6.47 -2.88 -24.13
N LEU A 48 -5.42 -3.25 -23.41
CA LEU A 48 -4.74 -2.38 -22.46
C LEU A 48 -3.65 -1.55 -23.13
N MET A 49 -3.39 -0.36 -22.58
CA MET A 49 -2.28 0.47 -23.02
C MET A 49 -0.94 -0.19 -22.68
N ASP A 50 -0.10 -0.42 -23.67
CA ASP A 50 1.31 -0.76 -23.43
C ASP A 50 2.15 0.52 -23.45
N THR A 51 2.78 0.79 -22.32
CA THR A 51 3.64 1.94 -22.13
C THR A 51 5.09 1.50 -21.94
N SER A 52 5.62 0.67 -22.81
CA SER A 52 6.94 0.04 -22.73
C SER A 52 8.15 0.99 -22.61
N LYS A 53 7.93 2.31 -22.70
CA LYS A 53 8.97 3.33 -22.65
C LYS A 53 9.09 3.96 -21.25
N GLY A 54 9.96 3.43 -20.43
CA GLY A 54 10.23 3.92 -19.08
C GLY A 54 9.48 3.14 -18.00
N ILE A 55 9.45 3.68 -16.79
CA ILE A 55 8.80 3.06 -15.64
C ILE A 55 7.38 3.62 -15.55
N PRO A 56 6.34 2.76 -15.50
CA PRO A 56 4.97 3.20 -15.30
C PRO A 56 4.81 3.83 -13.92
N TYR A 57 3.83 4.71 -13.77
CA TYR A 57 3.42 5.24 -12.49
C TYR A 57 2.46 4.25 -11.81
N GLU A 58 2.89 3.73 -10.69
CA GLU A 58 2.15 2.81 -9.83
C GLU A 58 2.26 3.28 -8.37
N ASN A 59 1.41 2.78 -7.49
CA ASN A 59 1.47 3.11 -6.06
C ASN A 59 1.35 4.61 -5.77
N LEU A 60 0.33 5.25 -6.34
CA LEU A 60 0.00 6.66 -6.10
C LEU A 60 -1.52 6.84 -5.96
N THR A 61 -1.93 8.04 -5.55
CA THR A 61 -3.35 8.42 -5.44
C THR A 61 -3.59 9.70 -6.24
N PRO A 62 -4.38 9.66 -7.32
CA PRO A 62 -4.76 10.85 -8.10
C PRO A 62 -5.71 11.76 -7.32
N GLY A 63 -5.82 13.01 -7.73
CA GLY A 63 -6.84 13.95 -7.25
C GLY A 63 -8.17 13.70 -7.96
N TYR A 64 -8.94 12.73 -7.47
CA TYR A 64 -10.25 12.39 -8.03
C TYR A 64 -11.28 13.52 -7.92
N ASP A 65 -11.14 14.40 -6.93
CA ASP A 65 -12.01 15.55 -6.69
C ASP A 65 -12.01 16.56 -7.84
N LYS A 66 -10.94 16.65 -8.62
CA LYS A 66 -10.84 17.59 -9.74
C LYS A 66 -11.97 17.48 -10.75
N ILE A 67 -12.42 16.27 -11.06
CA ILE A 67 -13.49 16.03 -12.03
C ILE A 67 -14.88 16.43 -11.49
N LEU A 68 -15.00 16.70 -10.20
CA LEU A 68 -16.28 17.03 -9.56
C LEU A 68 -16.71 18.47 -9.82
N HIS A 69 -15.74 19.39 -9.97
CA HIS A 69 -16.00 20.83 -9.92
C HIS A 69 -16.25 21.49 -11.28
N SER A 70 -15.91 20.83 -12.41
CA SER A 70 -15.93 21.49 -13.71
C SER A 70 -16.27 20.61 -14.90
N GLY A 71 -16.33 19.30 -14.76
CA GLY A 71 -16.35 18.39 -15.91
C GLY A 71 -15.04 18.39 -16.71
N LEU A 72 -14.98 17.60 -17.78
CA LEU A 72 -13.77 17.43 -18.61
C LEU A 72 -13.36 18.73 -19.31
N ALA A 73 -14.34 19.51 -19.82
CA ALA A 73 -14.06 20.75 -20.54
C ALA A 73 -13.40 21.81 -19.66
N GLY A 74 -13.80 21.90 -18.39
CA GLY A 74 -13.25 22.87 -17.46
C GLY A 74 -11.82 22.56 -17.00
N LEU A 75 -11.31 21.35 -17.27
CA LEU A 75 -9.93 20.99 -16.99
C LEU A 75 -8.97 21.33 -18.15
N LYS A 76 -9.48 21.71 -19.33
CA LYS A 76 -8.65 22.05 -20.48
C LYS A 76 -7.97 23.41 -20.33
N TYR A 77 -6.78 23.51 -20.91
CA TYR A 77 -6.18 24.81 -21.17
C TYR A 77 -6.95 25.55 -22.27
N PRO A 78 -7.28 26.84 -22.10
CA PRO A 78 -7.73 27.68 -23.20
C PRO A 78 -6.67 27.72 -24.32
N ASP A 79 -7.08 27.90 -25.57
CA ASP A 79 -6.15 27.91 -26.72
C ASP A 79 -5.00 28.92 -26.55
N SER A 80 -5.27 30.07 -25.93
CA SER A 80 -4.26 31.10 -25.60
C SER A 80 -3.19 30.63 -24.62
N GLU A 81 -3.46 29.56 -23.86
CA GLU A 81 -2.55 29.01 -22.85
C GLU A 81 -1.85 27.72 -23.28
N VAL A 82 -2.17 27.18 -24.45
CA VAL A 82 -1.50 26.01 -25.02
C VAL A 82 -0.14 26.42 -25.55
N THR A 83 0.88 26.37 -24.70
CA THR A 83 2.22 26.93 -25.00
C THR A 83 3.28 25.88 -25.31
N ASN A 84 3.03 24.61 -25.06
CA ASN A 84 3.99 23.53 -25.27
C ASN A 84 3.31 22.18 -25.60
N GLU A 85 4.10 21.16 -25.89
CA GLU A 85 3.60 19.82 -26.24
C GLU A 85 2.77 19.18 -25.12
N TYR A 86 3.15 19.35 -23.87
CA TYR A 86 2.37 18.82 -22.75
C TYR A 86 0.94 19.43 -22.72
N CYS A 87 0.82 20.76 -22.91
CA CYS A 87 -0.52 21.40 -22.94
C CYS A 87 -1.39 20.84 -24.06
N LYS A 88 -0.79 20.51 -25.22
CA LYS A 88 -1.51 19.87 -26.35
C LYS A 88 -1.97 18.48 -25.96
N SER A 89 -1.07 17.64 -25.45
CA SER A 89 -1.40 16.27 -25.00
C SER A 89 -2.43 16.28 -23.86
N HIS A 90 -2.33 17.23 -22.92
CA HIS A 90 -3.30 17.40 -21.85
C HIS A 90 -4.72 17.64 -22.41
N ASN A 91 -4.87 18.61 -23.31
CA ASN A 91 -6.16 18.88 -23.95
C ASN A 91 -6.63 17.71 -24.79
N HIS A 92 -5.72 17.06 -25.51
CA HIS A 92 -6.02 15.91 -26.33
C HIS A 92 -6.58 14.73 -25.50
N VAL A 93 -5.96 14.41 -24.37
CA VAL A 93 -6.47 13.37 -23.46
C VAL A 93 -7.90 13.67 -23.01
N LEU A 94 -8.19 14.91 -22.62
CA LEU A 94 -9.55 15.32 -22.20
C LEU A 94 -10.56 15.23 -23.34
N GLU A 95 -10.16 15.49 -24.59
CA GLU A 95 -10.98 15.29 -25.78
C GLU A 95 -11.30 13.82 -26.01
N GLN A 96 -10.29 12.95 -25.90
CA GLN A 96 -10.50 11.52 -26.05
C GLN A 96 -11.39 10.94 -24.96
N LEU A 97 -11.27 11.40 -23.70
CA LEU A 97 -12.17 11.04 -22.61
C LEU A 97 -13.62 11.49 -22.90
N SER A 98 -13.81 12.69 -23.46
CA SER A 98 -15.14 13.16 -23.88
C SER A 98 -15.75 12.30 -24.99
N MET A 99 -14.94 11.89 -25.98
CA MET A 99 -15.37 10.96 -27.03
C MET A 99 -15.73 9.58 -26.47
N LEU A 100 -14.96 9.08 -25.50
CA LEU A 100 -15.28 7.82 -24.81
C LEU A 100 -16.62 7.92 -24.07
N ALA A 101 -16.91 9.05 -23.41
CA ALA A 101 -18.20 9.28 -22.77
C ALA A 101 -19.35 9.24 -23.78
N ASP A 102 -19.17 9.81 -25.00
CA ASP A 102 -20.16 9.71 -26.08
C ASP A 102 -20.40 8.25 -26.51
N ARG A 103 -19.34 7.46 -26.67
CA ARG A 103 -19.45 6.01 -26.98
C ARG A 103 -20.19 5.23 -25.90
N ILE A 104 -19.94 5.57 -24.62
CA ILE A 104 -20.66 4.97 -23.49
C ILE A 104 -22.16 5.34 -23.57
N ILE A 105 -22.50 6.60 -23.88
CA ILE A 105 -23.88 7.06 -24.04
C ILE A 105 -24.59 6.25 -25.14
N GLU A 106 -23.96 6.09 -26.32
CA GLU A 106 -24.50 5.29 -27.42
C GLU A 106 -24.78 3.83 -27.01
N LYS A 107 -23.87 3.23 -26.22
CA LYS A 107 -24.07 1.86 -25.69
C LYS A 107 -25.21 1.78 -24.69
N LEU A 108 -25.33 2.79 -23.80
CA LEU A 108 -26.42 2.89 -22.83
C LEU A 108 -27.78 3.06 -23.52
N GLU A 109 -27.85 3.78 -24.64
CA GLU A 109 -29.09 3.93 -25.46
C GLU A 109 -29.55 2.59 -26.07
N GLY A 110 -28.62 1.68 -26.32
CA GLY A 110 -28.90 0.35 -26.85
C GLY A 110 -29.29 -0.70 -25.82
N CYS A 111 -29.28 -0.38 -24.51
CA CYS A 111 -29.63 -1.31 -23.46
C CYS A 111 -31.14 -1.58 -23.36
N SER A 112 -31.51 -2.80 -22.92
CA SER A 112 -32.91 -3.20 -22.71
C SER A 112 -33.48 -2.78 -21.34
N PHE A 113 -32.68 -2.22 -20.46
CA PHE A 113 -33.02 -1.73 -19.13
C PHE A 113 -32.89 -0.20 -19.05
N ASP A 114 -33.45 0.40 -18.01
CA ASP A 114 -33.42 1.86 -17.84
C ASP A 114 -31.99 2.36 -17.53
N THR A 115 -31.52 3.27 -18.35
CA THR A 115 -30.19 3.88 -18.28
C THR A 115 -30.25 5.41 -18.28
N ALA A 116 -31.43 5.99 -18.01
CA ALA A 116 -31.63 7.44 -18.13
C ALA A 116 -30.67 8.24 -17.23
N LYS A 117 -30.50 7.81 -15.96
CA LYS A 117 -29.57 8.46 -15.03
C LYS A 117 -28.13 8.38 -15.53
N GLN A 118 -27.64 7.18 -15.89
CA GLN A 118 -26.27 6.98 -16.35
C GLN A 118 -25.95 7.79 -17.63
N ARG A 119 -26.90 7.86 -18.56
CA ARG A 119 -26.76 8.70 -19.76
C ARG A 119 -26.67 10.18 -19.42
N ASP A 120 -27.49 10.65 -18.49
CA ASP A 120 -27.43 12.04 -18.03
C ASP A 120 -26.10 12.35 -17.36
N TRP A 121 -25.62 11.49 -16.44
CA TRP A 121 -24.32 11.66 -15.79
C TRP A 121 -23.15 11.72 -16.78
N MET A 122 -23.16 10.84 -17.82
CA MET A 122 -22.13 10.85 -18.87
C MET A 122 -22.18 12.09 -19.74
N LYS A 123 -23.37 12.64 -20.03
CA LYS A 123 -23.53 13.92 -20.74
C LYS A 123 -22.96 15.07 -19.91
N ARG A 124 -23.36 15.16 -18.65
CA ARG A 124 -22.94 16.23 -17.72
C ARG A 124 -21.44 16.15 -17.37
N LEU A 125 -20.85 14.96 -17.36
CA LEU A 125 -19.40 14.75 -17.17
C LEU A 125 -18.56 15.61 -18.12
N LYS A 126 -19.07 15.92 -19.31
CA LYS A 126 -18.30 16.61 -20.36
C LYS A 126 -18.04 18.07 -20.04
N ASP A 127 -19.03 18.79 -19.51
CA ASP A 127 -18.99 20.26 -19.42
C ASP A 127 -19.65 20.88 -18.17
N CYS A 128 -20.21 20.07 -17.27
CA CYS A 128 -20.87 20.54 -16.07
C CYS A 128 -20.14 20.11 -14.79
N PRO A 129 -20.22 20.83 -13.67
CA PRO A 129 -19.88 20.31 -12.36
C PRO A 129 -20.83 19.18 -11.94
N ALA A 130 -20.38 18.29 -11.04
CA ALA A 130 -21.26 17.30 -10.41
C ALA A 130 -22.33 18.00 -9.57
N GLU A 131 -23.52 17.43 -9.50
CA GLU A 131 -24.63 18.02 -8.78
C GLU A 131 -25.10 17.15 -7.61
N HIS A 132 -25.12 15.84 -7.77
CA HIS A 132 -25.62 14.87 -6.82
C HIS A 132 -24.57 13.85 -6.41
N PHE A 133 -24.77 13.19 -5.27
CA PHE A 133 -23.86 12.21 -4.68
C PHE A 133 -23.55 11.05 -5.63
N GLU A 134 -24.58 10.45 -6.26
CA GLU A 134 -24.40 9.35 -7.21
C GLU A 134 -23.60 9.79 -8.45
N GLU A 135 -23.90 10.98 -8.98
CA GLU A 135 -23.17 11.57 -10.11
C GLU A 135 -21.69 11.79 -9.78
N ALA A 136 -21.41 12.33 -8.59
CA ALA A 136 -20.04 12.54 -8.13
C ALA A 136 -19.24 11.22 -8.09
N ILE A 137 -19.83 10.17 -7.53
CA ILE A 137 -19.24 8.82 -7.54
C ILE A 137 -18.99 8.33 -8.97
N GLN A 138 -19.98 8.47 -9.86
CA GLN A 138 -19.84 8.02 -11.26
C GLN A 138 -18.65 8.70 -11.96
N ARG A 139 -18.42 9.98 -11.71
CA ARG A 139 -17.29 10.73 -12.31
C ARG A 139 -15.93 10.22 -11.79
N MET A 140 -15.84 9.97 -10.49
CA MET A 140 -14.62 9.43 -9.90
C MET A 140 -14.35 8.00 -10.40
N LEU A 141 -15.38 7.18 -10.57
CA LEU A 141 -15.29 5.86 -11.19
C LEU A 141 -14.85 5.93 -12.65
N PHE A 142 -15.30 6.93 -13.41
CA PHE A 142 -14.87 7.14 -14.80
C PHE A 142 -13.35 7.44 -14.88
N VAL A 143 -12.80 8.21 -13.94
CA VAL A 143 -11.35 8.42 -13.85
C VAL A 143 -10.64 7.13 -13.46
N ASN A 144 -11.14 6.43 -12.44
CA ASN A 144 -10.54 5.19 -11.94
C ASN A 144 -10.47 4.11 -13.02
N GLN A 145 -11.56 3.86 -13.77
CA GLN A 145 -11.55 2.86 -14.84
C GLN A 145 -10.52 3.18 -15.93
N MET A 146 -10.31 4.47 -16.25
CA MET A 146 -9.34 4.87 -17.27
C MET A 146 -7.90 4.71 -16.81
N LEU A 147 -7.62 4.88 -15.51
CA LEU A 147 -6.31 4.55 -14.96
C LEU A 147 -6.04 3.05 -15.08
N TRP A 148 -7.01 2.20 -14.78
CA TRP A 148 -6.88 0.75 -15.00
C TRP A 148 -6.77 0.38 -16.49
N GLN A 149 -7.52 1.04 -17.36
CA GLN A 149 -7.45 0.83 -18.80
C GLN A 149 -6.08 1.19 -19.39
N THR A 150 -5.38 2.14 -18.76
CA THR A 150 -4.04 2.60 -19.16
C THR A 150 -2.91 1.97 -18.33
N ASP A 151 -3.17 0.83 -17.69
CA ASP A 151 -2.21 0.00 -16.95
C ASP A 151 -1.57 0.70 -15.73
N HIS A 152 -2.29 1.69 -15.12
CA HIS A 152 -1.89 2.27 -13.84
C HIS A 152 -2.34 1.36 -12.70
N ARG A 153 -1.45 0.50 -12.29
CA ARG A 153 -1.74 -0.51 -11.28
C ARG A 153 -1.51 0.04 -9.87
N LEU A 154 -2.17 -0.58 -8.89
CA LEU A 154 -2.01 -0.23 -7.50
C LEU A 154 -2.34 1.26 -7.22
N THR A 155 -3.43 1.75 -7.81
CA THR A 155 -3.88 3.14 -7.65
C THR A 155 -4.79 3.27 -6.45
N GLY A 156 -4.38 4.07 -5.45
CA GLY A 156 -5.18 4.41 -4.28
C GLY A 156 -6.42 5.23 -4.65
N LEU A 157 -7.47 5.11 -3.85
CA LEU A 157 -8.73 5.85 -4.04
C LEU A 157 -8.69 7.21 -3.32
N GLY A 158 -7.99 7.29 -2.18
CA GLY A 158 -7.89 8.53 -1.41
C GLY A 158 -9.11 8.80 -0.51
N ALA A 159 -9.34 10.07 -0.18
CA ALA A 159 -10.28 10.51 0.85
C ALA A 159 -11.70 10.74 0.29
N TRP A 160 -12.37 9.68 -0.15
CA TRP A 160 -13.71 9.81 -0.75
C TRP A 160 -14.78 10.24 0.26
N ASP A 161 -14.64 9.94 1.55
CA ASP A 161 -15.50 10.48 2.59
C ASP A 161 -15.44 12.02 2.69
N THR A 162 -14.29 12.59 2.34
CA THR A 162 -14.09 14.05 2.28
C THR A 162 -14.59 14.63 0.95
N TYR A 163 -14.21 14.03 -0.19
CA TYR A 163 -14.57 14.53 -1.51
C TYR A 163 -16.07 14.51 -1.77
N LEU A 164 -16.74 13.48 -1.29
CA LEU A 164 -18.18 13.26 -1.51
C LEU A 164 -19.08 13.95 -0.47
N PHE A 165 -18.52 14.39 0.67
CA PHE A 165 -19.33 14.92 1.77
C PHE A 165 -20.21 16.12 1.39
N PRO A 166 -19.76 17.11 0.59
CA PRO A 166 -20.60 18.22 0.19
C PRO A 166 -21.85 17.80 -0.61
N PHE A 167 -21.73 16.77 -1.43
CA PHE A 167 -22.85 16.22 -2.22
C PHE A 167 -23.80 15.43 -1.34
N TYR A 168 -23.26 14.64 -0.40
CA TYR A 168 -24.02 13.91 0.61
C TYR A 168 -24.86 14.85 1.46
N GLU A 169 -24.25 15.87 2.03
CA GLU A 169 -24.91 16.85 2.90
C GLU A 169 -26.04 17.59 2.15
N LYS A 170 -25.76 18.01 0.92
CA LYS A 170 -26.75 18.65 0.04
C LYS A 170 -27.94 17.73 -0.24
N ASP A 171 -27.68 16.51 -0.71
CA ASP A 171 -28.74 15.58 -1.13
C ASP A 171 -29.62 15.14 0.05
N LEU A 172 -29.05 15.01 1.25
CA LEU A 172 -29.82 14.80 2.48
C LEU A 172 -30.68 15.99 2.86
N ALA A 173 -30.12 17.19 2.82
CA ALA A 173 -30.84 18.43 3.16
C ALA A 173 -32.00 18.72 2.21
N GLU A 174 -31.87 18.38 0.94
CA GLU A 174 -32.90 18.50 -0.09
C GLU A 174 -33.91 17.35 -0.07
N GLY A 175 -33.68 16.30 0.73
CA GLY A 175 -34.52 15.09 0.78
C GLY A 175 -34.42 14.23 -0.48
N TYR A 176 -33.34 14.41 -1.28
CA TYR A 176 -33.08 13.62 -2.48
C TYR A 176 -32.60 12.21 -2.11
N LEU A 177 -31.84 12.07 -1.03
CA LEU A 177 -31.39 10.82 -0.45
C LEU A 177 -31.70 10.79 1.04
N ASP A 178 -31.74 9.58 1.61
CA ASP A 178 -31.66 9.35 3.04
C ASP A 178 -30.40 8.52 3.38
N ARG A 179 -30.11 8.37 4.67
CA ARG A 179 -28.91 7.69 5.13
C ARG A 179 -28.81 6.23 4.65
N GLU A 180 -29.95 5.49 4.63
CA GLU A 180 -29.96 4.11 4.15
C GLU A 180 -29.78 4.04 2.64
N GLY A 181 -30.37 4.95 1.88
CA GLY A 181 -30.15 5.08 0.43
C GLY A 181 -28.69 5.33 0.10
N VAL A 182 -27.99 6.17 0.87
CA VAL A 182 -26.54 6.40 0.71
C VAL A 182 -25.76 5.13 1.05
N ARG A 183 -26.12 4.40 2.10
CA ARG A 183 -25.49 3.12 2.46
C ARG A 183 -25.62 2.08 1.33
N GLU A 184 -26.78 1.98 0.68
CA GLU A 184 -26.97 1.13 -0.50
C GLU A 184 -26.09 1.59 -1.68
N ILE A 185 -26.00 2.90 -1.94
CA ILE A 185 -25.13 3.45 -2.98
C ILE A 185 -23.66 3.05 -2.72
N LEU A 186 -23.21 3.15 -1.48
CA LEU A 186 -21.84 2.75 -1.11
C LEU A 186 -21.61 1.24 -1.24
N ARG A 187 -22.59 0.39 -0.93
CA ARG A 187 -22.51 -1.06 -1.20
C ARG A 187 -22.34 -1.34 -2.69
N ASP A 188 -23.08 -0.62 -3.55
CA ASP A 188 -22.94 -0.74 -5.01
C ASP A 188 -21.59 -0.20 -5.50
N LEU A 189 -21.06 0.84 -4.89
CA LEU A 189 -19.72 1.35 -5.15
C LEU A 189 -18.65 0.30 -4.84
N TYR A 190 -18.71 -0.36 -3.67
CA TYR A 190 -17.77 -1.44 -3.31
C TYR A 190 -17.84 -2.59 -4.32
N ARG A 191 -19.05 -3.04 -4.69
CA ARG A 191 -19.24 -4.10 -5.70
C ARG A 191 -18.69 -3.67 -7.07
N THR A 192 -18.91 -2.42 -7.47
CA THR A 192 -18.42 -1.88 -8.75
C THR A 192 -16.89 -1.82 -8.79
N LEU A 193 -16.25 -1.36 -7.71
CA LEU A 193 -14.79 -1.33 -7.61
C LEU A 193 -14.18 -2.74 -7.55
N HIS A 194 -14.94 -3.73 -7.06
CA HIS A 194 -14.55 -5.14 -7.08
C HIS A 194 -14.65 -5.78 -8.46
N ASP A 195 -15.38 -5.18 -9.40
CA ASP A 195 -15.42 -5.66 -10.78
C ASP A 195 -14.00 -5.75 -11.36
N TYR A 196 -13.79 -6.76 -12.18
CA TYR A 196 -12.47 -7.08 -12.73
C TYR A 196 -11.41 -7.44 -11.66
N TYR A 197 -11.84 -7.91 -10.47
CA TYR A 197 -10.93 -8.29 -9.39
C TYR A 197 -9.82 -9.24 -9.86
N GLU A 198 -10.15 -10.28 -10.63
CA GLU A 198 -9.16 -11.23 -11.17
C GLU A 198 -8.08 -10.54 -12.01
N TYR A 199 -8.45 -9.57 -12.84
CA TYR A 199 -7.51 -8.77 -13.60
C TYR A 199 -6.66 -7.87 -12.70
N LYS A 200 -7.29 -7.16 -11.78
CA LYS A 200 -6.63 -6.21 -10.87
C LYS A 200 -5.70 -6.91 -9.88
N SER A 201 -6.11 -8.07 -9.36
CA SER A 201 -5.38 -8.84 -8.34
C SER A 201 -4.20 -9.67 -8.88
N ASN A 202 -4.07 -9.82 -10.17
CA ASN A 202 -3.09 -10.69 -10.82
C ASN A 202 -1.63 -10.24 -10.64
N ILE A 203 -1.40 -9.03 -10.11
CA ILE A 203 -0.06 -8.43 -9.98
C ILE A 203 0.64 -8.91 -8.72
N LEU A 204 -0.07 -8.93 -7.60
CA LEU A 204 0.45 -9.28 -6.27
C LEU A 204 -0.51 -10.22 -5.54
N MET A 205 -0.98 -11.27 -6.21
CA MET A 205 -1.75 -12.37 -5.59
C MET A 205 -2.97 -11.94 -4.78
N GLY A 206 -3.68 -10.91 -5.22
CA GLY A 206 -4.86 -10.37 -4.54
C GLY A 206 -4.78 -8.88 -4.25
N ASP A 207 -3.60 -8.27 -4.30
CA ASP A 207 -3.48 -6.82 -4.13
C ASP A 207 -3.91 -6.08 -5.40
N THR A 208 -4.93 -5.24 -5.29
CA THR A 208 -5.37 -4.34 -6.34
C THR A 208 -4.91 -2.91 -6.09
N GLY A 209 -4.41 -2.61 -4.91
CA GLY A 209 -4.02 -1.28 -4.49
C GLY A 209 -5.16 -0.29 -4.31
N GLN A 210 -6.40 -0.69 -4.53
CA GLN A 210 -7.56 0.16 -4.29
C GLN A 210 -7.82 0.29 -2.79
N ILE A 211 -7.64 1.49 -2.25
CA ILE A 211 -7.82 1.76 -0.83
C ILE A 211 -8.49 3.10 -0.62
N PHE A 212 -9.61 3.13 0.11
CA PHE A 212 -10.18 4.34 0.67
C PHE A 212 -9.40 4.75 1.91
N VAL A 213 -9.15 6.04 2.07
CA VAL A 213 -8.56 6.62 3.28
C VAL A 213 -9.62 7.48 3.94
N LEU A 214 -10.04 7.11 5.15
CA LEU A 214 -11.15 7.72 5.87
C LEU A 214 -10.67 8.45 7.11
N GLY A 215 -11.34 9.56 7.43
CA GLY A 215 -10.99 10.42 8.55
C GLY A 215 -9.65 11.13 8.37
N LYS A 216 -9.39 12.12 9.18
CA LYS A 216 -8.13 12.87 9.19
C LYS A 216 -7.97 13.70 10.46
N SER A 217 -6.76 14.25 10.66
CA SER A 217 -6.49 15.24 11.71
C SER A 217 -6.08 16.57 11.11
N ASP A 218 -6.41 17.68 11.78
CA ASP A 218 -5.88 18.99 11.47
C ASP A 218 -4.51 19.23 12.17
N LEU A 219 -3.94 20.40 11.94
CA LEU A 219 -2.64 20.79 12.53
C LEU A 219 -2.70 20.98 14.05
N GLU A 220 -3.87 21.28 14.59
CA GLU A 220 -4.14 21.43 16.02
C GLU A 220 -4.35 20.07 16.72
N GLY A 221 -4.41 18.97 15.94
CA GLY A 221 -4.63 17.60 16.42
C GLY A 221 -6.11 17.30 16.70
N ASN A 222 -7.05 18.12 16.20
CA ASN A 222 -8.45 17.74 16.23
C ASN A 222 -8.69 16.61 15.23
N TYR A 223 -9.52 15.65 15.63
CA TYR A 223 -9.94 14.58 14.74
C TYR A 223 -11.17 14.99 13.92
N LEU A 224 -11.08 14.84 12.63
CA LEU A 224 -12.09 15.21 11.67
C LEU A 224 -12.64 13.96 10.98
N CYS A 225 -13.90 13.66 11.25
CA CYS A 225 -14.69 12.64 10.56
C CYS A 225 -16.10 13.19 10.32
N ASN A 226 -16.83 12.56 9.45
CA ASN A 226 -18.22 12.90 9.12
C ASN A 226 -19.07 11.63 9.01
N ASP A 227 -20.36 11.75 8.75
CA ASP A 227 -21.27 10.61 8.67
C ASP A 227 -20.86 9.62 7.53
N LEU A 228 -20.28 10.12 6.44
CA LEU A 228 -19.74 9.24 5.39
C LEU A 228 -18.59 8.37 5.88
N THR A 229 -17.74 8.85 6.79
CA THR A 229 -16.67 8.03 7.39
C THR A 229 -17.24 6.76 8.02
N TYR A 230 -18.35 6.88 8.76
CA TYR A 230 -19.07 5.74 9.35
C TYR A 230 -19.74 4.89 8.29
N LEU A 231 -20.46 5.51 7.34
CA LEU A 231 -21.20 4.81 6.29
C LEU A 231 -20.29 3.98 5.37
N PHE A 232 -19.09 4.45 5.06
CA PHE A 232 -18.10 3.67 4.31
C PHE A 232 -17.72 2.39 5.06
N ILE A 233 -17.48 2.46 6.38
CA ILE A 233 -17.13 1.29 7.18
C ILE A 233 -18.35 0.34 7.32
N GLU A 234 -19.55 0.88 7.54
CA GLU A 234 -20.78 0.10 7.57
C GLU A 234 -21.04 -0.64 6.26
N ALA A 235 -20.94 0.05 5.12
CA ALA A 235 -21.13 -0.55 3.81
C ALA A 235 -20.07 -1.64 3.50
N MET A 236 -18.82 -1.40 3.88
CA MET A 236 -17.75 -2.39 3.74
C MET A 236 -18.03 -3.64 4.58
N LYS A 237 -18.45 -3.47 5.84
CA LYS A 237 -18.85 -4.56 6.73
C LYS A 237 -20.02 -5.37 6.15
N ASP A 238 -20.95 -4.72 5.45
CA ASP A 238 -22.10 -5.40 4.84
C ASP A 238 -21.74 -6.26 3.63
N VAL A 239 -20.86 -5.76 2.76
CA VAL A 239 -20.53 -6.46 1.50
C VAL A 239 -19.44 -7.52 1.66
N GLN A 240 -18.54 -7.38 2.62
CA GLN A 240 -17.47 -8.32 2.94
C GLN A 240 -16.66 -8.77 1.70
N LEU A 241 -16.13 -7.79 0.97
CA LEU A 241 -15.26 -8.02 -0.18
C LEU A 241 -13.79 -7.83 0.22
N SER A 242 -12.89 -8.59 -0.38
CA SER A 242 -11.44 -8.44 -0.16
C SER A 242 -10.89 -7.12 -0.69
N ASP A 243 -11.60 -6.49 -1.62
CA ASP A 243 -11.23 -5.26 -2.33
C ASP A 243 -12.49 -4.47 -2.73
N PRO A 244 -12.49 -3.14 -2.71
CA PRO A 244 -11.43 -2.25 -2.24
C PRO A 244 -11.22 -2.31 -0.73
N LYS A 245 -9.99 -1.97 -0.32
CA LYS A 245 -9.60 -1.86 1.08
C LYS A 245 -10.04 -0.53 1.69
N CYS A 246 -10.01 -0.45 3.01
CA CYS A 246 -10.24 0.77 3.77
C CYS A 246 -9.12 0.97 4.80
N LEU A 247 -8.60 2.17 4.89
CA LEU A 247 -7.70 2.64 5.92
C LEU A 247 -8.40 3.75 6.70
N LEU A 248 -8.50 3.58 8.01
CA LEU A 248 -8.98 4.60 8.92
C LEU A 248 -7.78 5.31 9.54
N ARG A 249 -7.64 6.61 9.27
CA ARG A 249 -6.70 7.45 9.97
C ARG A 249 -7.23 7.69 11.38
N VAL A 250 -6.34 7.61 12.36
CA VAL A 250 -6.69 7.73 13.78
C VAL A 250 -5.70 8.65 14.50
N ASN A 251 -6.13 9.28 15.58
CA ASN A 251 -5.28 9.98 16.53
C ASN A 251 -5.81 9.79 17.95
N LYS A 252 -5.13 10.37 18.93
CA LYS A 252 -5.54 10.29 20.36
C LYS A 252 -6.95 10.81 20.65
N ASN A 253 -7.53 11.61 19.76
CA ASN A 253 -8.86 12.23 19.88
C ASN A 253 -9.94 11.52 19.02
N THR A 254 -9.59 10.39 18.37
CA THR A 254 -10.57 9.61 17.59
C THR A 254 -11.74 9.17 18.47
N PRO A 255 -12.99 9.35 18.03
CA PRO A 255 -14.17 8.94 18.79
C PRO A 255 -14.17 7.43 19.06
N ARG A 256 -14.55 7.06 20.30
CA ARG A 256 -14.59 5.65 20.72
C ARG A 256 -15.53 4.81 19.86
N ASP A 257 -16.72 5.33 19.56
CA ASP A 257 -17.73 4.66 18.74
C ASP A 257 -17.25 4.37 17.31
N LEU A 258 -16.39 5.24 16.75
CA LEU A 258 -15.76 4.98 15.46
C LEU A 258 -14.73 3.82 15.55
N ILE A 259 -13.97 3.74 16.64
CA ILE A 259 -13.05 2.60 16.90
C ILE A 259 -13.84 1.31 17.14
N GLU A 260 -14.97 1.38 17.84
CA GLU A 260 -15.86 0.24 18.03
C GLU A 260 -16.42 -0.27 16.69
N LEU A 261 -16.91 0.62 15.82
CA LEU A 261 -17.37 0.27 14.48
C LEU A 261 -16.25 -0.33 13.61
N ALA A 262 -15.04 0.25 13.67
CA ALA A 262 -13.87 -0.29 12.99
C ALA A 262 -13.56 -1.71 13.47
N LEU A 263 -13.54 -1.95 14.78
CA LEU A 263 -13.32 -3.26 15.37
C LEU A 263 -14.43 -4.26 15.01
N GLU A 264 -15.69 -3.83 14.97
CA GLU A 264 -16.81 -4.66 14.49
C GLU A 264 -16.56 -5.17 13.07
N SER A 265 -16.08 -4.28 12.19
CA SER A 265 -15.75 -4.66 10.81
C SER A 265 -14.56 -5.63 10.75
N ILE A 266 -13.49 -5.32 11.48
CA ILE A 266 -12.27 -6.17 11.56
C ILE A 266 -12.63 -7.56 12.10
N ALA A 267 -13.49 -7.63 13.13
CA ALA A 267 -13.89 -8.87 13.80
C ALA A 267 -14.73 -9.80 12.93
N THR A 268 -15.28 -9.34 11.80
CA THR A 268 -15.94 -10.21 10.82
C THR A 268 -14.98 -11.16 10.09
N GLY A 269 -13.66 -10.95 10.25
CA GLY A 269 -12.63 -11.64 9.47
C GLY A 269 -12.15 -10.85 8.24
N LEU A 270 -12.78 -9.70 7.94
CA LEU A 270 -12.40 -8.84 6.80
C LEU A 270 -11.00 -8.24 6.97
N GLY A 271 -10.54 -8.06 8.23
CA GLY A 271 -9.24 -7.44 8.54
C GLY A 271 -9.13 -5.96 8.14
N ALA A 272 -10.23 -5.28 7.93
CA ALA A 272 -10.32 -3.88 7.57
C ALA A 272 -11.43 -3.17 8.39
N PRO A 273 -11.31 -1.86 8.65
CA PRO A 273 -10.27 -0.94 8.16
C PRO A 273 -8.91 -1.19 8.79
N LEU A 274 -7.86 -0.81 8.04
CA LEU A 274 -6.51 -0.68 8.57
C LEU A 274 -6.41 0.60 9.38
N LEU A 275 -5.46 0.70 10.32
CA LEU A 275 -5.30 1.90 11.13
C LEU A 275 -3.97 2.59 10.83
N ALA A 276 -4.01 3.91 10.58
CA ALA A 276 -2.83 4.75 10.42
C ALA A 276 -2.86 5.91 11.43
N ASN A 277 -1.77 6.11 12.16
CA ASN A 277 -1.75 7.02 13.30
C ASN A 277 -1.25 8.42 12.90
N ASP A 278 -2.15 9.37 12.83
CA ASP A 278 -1.87 10.76 12.45
C ASP A 278 -0.93 11.47 13.43
N ASP A 279 -0.99 11.15 14.73
CA ASP A 279 -0.09 11.72 15.74
C ASP A 279 1.39 11.34 15.48
N VAL A 280 1.64 10.29 14.68
CA VAL A 280 2.98 9.85 14.28
C VAL A 280 3.29 10.24 12.83
N ILE A 281 2.38 10.00 11.90
CA ILE A 281 2.64 10.15 10.45
C ILE A 281 2.76 11.61 10.04
N ILE A 282 1.87 12.50 10.51
CA ILE A 282 1.86 13.91 10.11
C ILE A 282 3.18 14.62 10.49
N PRO A 283 3.70 14.51 11.73
CA PRO A 283 4.98 15.09 12.08
C PRO A 283 6.14 14.63 11.18
N GLU A 284 6.17 13.34 10.82
CA GLU A 284 7.23 12.77 9.99
C GLU A 284 7.17 13.29 8.53
N LEU A 285 5.96 13.48 8.00
CA LEU A 285 5.77 14.10 6.69
C LEU A 285 6.24 15.56 6.68
N ILE A 286 5.93 16.32 7.74
CA ILE A 286 6.38 17.72 7.88
C ILE A 286 7.91 17.79 8.01
N GLU A 287 8.52 16.95 8.85
CA GLU A 287 9.98 16.87 8.98
C GLU A 287 10.64 16.51 7.63
N PHE A 288 10.02 15.64 6.88
CA PHE A 288 10.47 15.27 5.53
C PHE A 288 10.31 16.40 4.51
N GLY A 289 9.67 17.52 4.86
CA GLY A 289 9.51 18.73 4.04
C GLY A 289 8.27 18.74 3.18
N ILE A 290 7.23 18.02 3.57
CA ILE A 290 5.88 18.22 3.07
C ILE A 290 5.29 19.45 3.78
N GLU A 291 4.59 20.30 3.02
CA GLU A 291 3.90 21.47 3.61
C GLU A 291 2.90 21.01 4.68
N PRO A 292 2.84 21.68 5.86
CA PRO A 292 2.02 21.21 6.98
C PRO A 292 0.54 20.97 6.61
N THR A 293 -0.06 21.85 5.84
CA THR A 293 -1.45 21.70 5.37
C THR A 293 -1.61 20.47 4.44
N ASP A 294 -0.64 20.22 3.59
CA ASP A 294 -0.64 19.04 2.71
C ASP A 294 -0.40 17.76 3.51
N ALA A 295 0.44 17.81 4.55
CA ALA A 295 0.69 16.65 5.42
C ALA A 295 -0.59 16.19 6.14
N CYS A 296 -1.49 17.10 6.52
CA CYS A 296 -2.80 16.75 7.09
C CYS A 296 -3.73 16.06 6.06
N GLU A 297 -3.51 16.26 4.77
CA GLU A 297 -4.30 15.66 3.69
C GLU A 297 -3.64 14.41 3.11
N TYR A 298 -2.69 13.79 3.82
CA TYR A 298 -2.05 12.59 3.30
C TYR A 298 -3.06 11.46 3.07
N THR A 299 -2.78 10.69 2.05
CA THR A 299 -3.40 9.40 1.76
C THR A 299 -2.33 8.33 1.76
N THR A 300 -2.69 7.08 1.58
CA THR A 300 -1.73 6.03 1.26
C THR A 300 -1.83 5.66 -0.21
N SER A 301 -0.74 5.13 -0.75
CA SER A 301 -0.79 4.41 -2.01
C SER A 301 -1.45 3.04 -1.81
N ALA A 302 -1.24 2.15 -2.71
CA ALA A 302 -1.79 0.80 -2.73
C ALA A 302 -1.80 0.04 -1.40
N CYS A 303 -0.77 0.20 -0.57
CA CYS A 303 -0.60 -0.54 0.67
C CYS A 303 -0.59 0.40 1.88
N TRP A 304 0.61 0.89 2.22
CA TRP A 304 0.82 1.61 3.46
C TRP A 304 1.59 2.93 3.29
N GLU A 305 2.12 3.17 2.11
CA GLU A 305 3.08 4.24 1.91
C GLU A 305 2.40 5.61 1.91
N PRO A 306 2.63 6.47 2.92
CA PRO A 306 2.03 7.81 2.95
C PRO A 306 2.51 8.69 1.79
N LEU A 307 1.57 9.37 1.16
CA LEU A 307 1.79 10.35 0.09
C LEU A 307 0.65 11.38 0.07
N ILE A 308 0.81 12.45 -0.69
CA ILE A 308 -0.22 13.48 -0.80
C ILE A 308 -1.02 13.23 -2.08
N GLY A 309 -2.29 12.81 -1.92
CA GLY A 309 -3.20 12.55 -3.04
C GLY A 309 -3.35 13.77 -3.94
N GLY A 310 -3.33 13.56 -5.25
CA GLY A 310 -3.43 14.64 -6.23
C GLY A 310 -2.23 15.60 -6.32
N LYS A 311 -1.21 15.45 -5.48
CA LYS A 311 -0.03 16.35 -5.45
C LYS A 311 1.31 15.62 -5.56
N SER A 312 1.33 14.33 -5.23
CA SER A 312 2.55 13.52 -5.26
C SER A 312 2.61 12.67 -6.52
N SER A 313 3.75 12.69 -7.17
CA SER A 313 4.19 11.65 -8.11
C SER A 313 5.07 10.61 -7.41
N SER A 314 4.94 10.50 -6.09
CA SER A 314 5.72 9.56 -5.29
C SER A 314 5.50 8.15 -5.78
N ILE A 315 6.59 7.49 -6.18
CA ILE A 315 6.55 6.11 -6.62
C ILE A 315 7.19 5.26 -5.54
N ASN A 316 6.42 4.32 -5.03
CA ASN A 316 6.83 3.44 -3.96
C ASN A 316 7.30 2.09 -4.51
N ASN A 317 7.93 1.28 -3.65
CA ASN A 317 8.39 -0.08 -3.98
C ASN A 317 9.40 -0.16 -5.14
N MET A 318 10.16 0.93 -5.37
CA MET A 318 11.11 1.03 -6.49
C MET A 318 12.34 0.16 -6.33
N ASN A 319 12.64 -0.31 -5.14
CA ASN A 319 13.71 -1.23 -4.82
C ASN A 319 13.46 -1.86 -3.45
N LEU A 320 14.26 -2.89 -3.11
CA LEU A 320 14.17 -3.63 -1.87
C LEU A 320 15.51 -3.64 -1.16
N LEU A 321 15.55 -3.15 0.08
CA LEU A 321 16.70 -3.28 0.96
C LEU A 321 16.57 -4.59 1.77
N ASN A 322 17.51 -5.51 1.58
CA ASN A 322 17.64 -6.70 2.42
C ASN A 322 18.71 -6.45 3.49
N TYR A 323 18.29 -6.31 4.74
CA TYR A 323 19.19 -6.03 5.87
C TYR A 323 20.18 -7.17 6.15
N LEU A 324 19.77 -8.44 6.01
CA LEU A 324 20.68 -9.57 6.17
C LEU A 324 21.79 -9.62 5.11
N LYS A 325 21.57 -9.04 3.92
CA LYS A 325 22.57 -9.04 2.84
C LYS A 325 23.85 -8.34 3.24
N ALA A 326 23.75 -7.30 4.06
CA ALA A 326 24.92 -6.59 4.59
C ALA A 326 25.73 -7.50 5.57
N LEU A 327 25.04 -8.25 6.43
CA LEU A 327 25.70 -9.20 7.35
C LEU A 327 26.32 -10.38 6.60
N GLU A 328 25.61 -10.95 5.62
CA GLU A 328 26.15 -12.01 4.75
C GLU A 328 27.44 -11.54 4.05
N ASN A 329 27.42 -10.36 3.45
CA ASN A 329 28.58 -9.79 2.76
C ASN A 329 29.75 -9.55 3.73
N LEU A 330 29.48 -9.06 4.94
CA LEU A 330 30.49 -8.89 5.98
C LEU A 330 31.15 -10.23 6.33
N LEU A 331 30.34 -11.24 6.70
CA LEU A 331 30.85 -12.57 7.08
C LEU A 331 31.66 -13.23 5.95
N ARG A 332 31.30 -12.99 4.70
CA ARG A 332 32.01 -13.58 3.54
C ARG A 332 33.32 -12.88 3.20
N ARG A 333 33.42 -11.55 3.39
CA ARG A 333 34.49 -10.71 2.81
C ARG A 333 35.49 -10.16 3.80
N GLU A 334 35.11 -10.03 5.10
CA GLU A 334 35.97 -9.48 6.14
C GLU A 334 36.94 -10.54 6.70
N ARG A 335 38.02 -10.05 7.29
CA ARG A 335 38.94 -10.83 8.12
C ARG A 335 38.35 -10.99 9.50
N LEU A 336 37.54 -12.04 9.67
CA LEU A 336 36.71 -12.25 10.85
C LEU A 336 37.53 -12.39 12.14
N GLU A 337 38.76 -12.87 12.03
CA GLU A 337 39.72 -13.00 13.14
C GLU A 337 40.19 -11.64 13.72
N GLN A 338 39.96 -10.55 13.00
CA GLN A 338 40.29 -9.19 13.44
C GLN A 338 39.12 -8.45 14.10
N ILE A 339 37.96 -9.10 14.27
CA ILE A 339 36.79 -8.53 14.91
C ILE A 339 36.72 -9.10 16.34
N HIS A 340 36.98 -8.27 17.34
CA HIS A 340 37.15 -8.70 18.71
C HIS A 340 35.98 -8.33 19.63
N SER A 341 35.03 -7.53 19.17
CA SER A 341 33.86 -7.12 19.96
C SER A 341 32.60 -7.05 19.08
N PHE A 342 31.44 -7.11 19.75
CA PHE A 342 30.14 -6.92 19.12
C PHE A 342 30.00 -5.50 18.52
N GLU A 343 30.60 -4.51 19.17
CA GLU A 343 30.61 -3.13 18.71
C GLU A 343 31.36 -3.01 17.36
N GLU A 344 32.57 -3.59 17.26
CA GLU A 344 33.33 -3.63 16.01
C GLU A 344 32.59 -4.37 14.89
N LEU A 345 31.89 -5.46 15.22
CA LEU A 345 31.05 -6.19 14.27
C LEU A 345 29.92 -5.29 13.75
N THR A 346 29.25 -4.59 14.65
CA THR A 346 28.13 -3.69 14.31
C THR A 346 28.61 -2.52 13.46
N ASP A 347 29.75 -1.88 13.81
CA ASP A 347 30.32 -0.80 13.00
C ASP A 347 30.65 -1.26 11.59
N LYS A 348 31.28 -2.43 11.45
CA LYS A 348 31.56 -3.01 10.14
C LYS A 348 30.28 -3.36 9.37
N TYR A 349 29.26 -3.88 10.06
CA TYR A 349 27.95 -4.14 9.45
C TYR A 349 27.37 -2.86 8.84
N LEU A 350 27.39 -1.74 9.56
CA LEU A 350 26.89 -0.46 9.05
C LEU A 350 27.64 -0.01 7.78
N VAL A 351 28.94 -0.25 7.67
CA VAL A 351 29.70 0.03 6.43
C VAL A 351 29.19 -0.81 5.26
N TYR A 352 28.90 -2.09 5.47
CA TYR A 352 28.33 -2.95 4.41
C TYR A 352 26.90 -2.55 4.04
N LEU A 353 26.12 -2.10 5.01
CA LEU A 353 24.77 -1.58 4.80
C LEU A 353 24.81 -0.30 3.92
N GLN A 354 25.73 0.62 4.18
CA GLN A 354 25.95 1.82 3.36
C GLN A 354 26.35 1.47 1.91
N ARG A 355 27.16 0.44 1.70
CA ARG A 355 27.50 -0.04 0.35
C ARG A 355 26.26 -0.56 -0.40
N ASN A 356 25.40 -1.33 0.28
CA ASN A 356 24.14 -1.80 -0.33
C ASN A 356 23.23 -0.63 -0.70
N LEU A 357 23.09 0.36 0.17
CA LEU A 357 22.31 1.58 -0.11
C LEU A 357 22.90 2.41 -1.26
N THR A 358 24.22 2.49 -1.35
CA THR A 358 24.89 3.17 -2.48
C THR A 358 24.53 2.49 -3.81
N GLU A 359 24.49 1.16 -3.85
CA GLU A 359 24.09 0.44 -5.06
C GLU A 359 22.62 0.66 -5.40
N ILE A 360 21.72 0.66 -4.41
CA ILE A 360 20.30 0.99 -4.60
C ILE A 360 20.16 2.40 -5.17
N LYS A 361 20.83 3.40 -4.59
CA LYS A 361 20.82 4.78 -5.09
C LYS A 361 21.32 4.86 -6.56
N ARG A 362 22.35 4.09 -6.92
CA ARG A 362 22.87 4.01 -8.29
C ARG A 362 21.83 3.45 -9.26
N ILE A 363 21.12 2.39 -8.88
CA ILE A 363 20.06 1.79 -9.70
C ILE A 363 18.91 2.78 -9.88
N LEU A 364 18.47 3.43 -8.82
CA LEU A 364 17.37 4.42 -8.87
C LEU A 364 17.73 5.60 -9.78
N ASN A 365 18.97 6.05 -9.77
CA ASN A 365 19.43 7.15 -10.62
C ASN A 365 19.41 6.85 -12.12
N MET A 366 19.39 5.58 -12.52
CA MET A 366 19.29 5.18 -13.94
C MET A 366 17.84 5.13 -14.43
N ARG A 367 16.88 5.13 -13.52
CA ARG A 367 15.47 5.00 -13.86
C ARG A 367 14.89 6.31 -14.37
N ARG A 368 13.99 6.22 -15.35
CA ARG A 368 13.22 7.35 -15.90
C ARG A 368 11.75 6.94 -15.98
N PHE A 369 10.88 7.87 -15.62
CA PHE A 369 9.44 7.64 -15.64
C PHE A 369 8.85 7.93 -17.01
N GLN A 370 7.73 7.30 -17.30
CA GLN A 370 7.03 7.46 -18.56
C GLN A 370 6.32 8.81 -18.63
N TYR A 371 6.24 9.35 -19.84
CA TYR A 371 5.35 10.46 -20.16
C TYR A 371 3.90 10.05 -19.96
N ASN A 372 3.14 10.82 -19.17
CA ASN A 372 1.80 10.44 -18.75
C ASN A 372 0.84 11.63 -18.59
N PRO A 373 0.32 12.16 -19.69
CA PRO A 373 -0.65 13.26 -19.68
C PRO A 373 -1.93 12.94 -18.94
N LEU A 374 -2.48 11.71 -19.02
CA LEU A 374 -3.70 11.32 -18.31
C LEU A 374 -3.53 11.50 -16.80
N LEU A 375 -2.47 10.92 -16.23
CA LEU A 375 -2.19 11.07 -14.81
C LEU A 375 -1.95 12.53 -14.43
N SER A 376 -1.22 13.26 -15.28
CA SER A 376 -0.88 14.68 -15.07
C SER A 376 -2.12 15.59 -14.98
N VAL A 377 -3.24 15.25 -15.64
CA VAL A 377 -4.52 15.95 -15.47
C VAL A 377 -4.98 15.95 -14.02
N PHE A 378 -4.77 14.82 -13.33
CA PHE A 378 -5.22 14.60 -11.95
C PHE A 378 -4.15 14.86 -10.89
N LEU A 379 -3.09 15.62 -11.24
CA LEU A 379 -2.07 16.13 -10.33
C LEU A 379 -2.04 17.66 -10.38
N ASP A 380 -2.27 18.32 -9.25
CA ASP A 380 -2.52 19.77 -9.16
C ASP A 380 -1.47 20.63 -9.85
N ASP A 381 -0.22 20.45 -9.49
CA ASP A 381 0.85 21.33 -9.96
C ASP A 381 1.27 21.02 -11.41
N CYS A 382 0.94 19.82 -11.95
CA CYS A 382 1.22 19.51 -13.36
C CYS A 382 0.49 20.49 -14.29
N GLN A 383 -0.80 20.76 -14.01
CA GLN A 383 -1.57 21.73 -14.77
C GLN A 383 -1.05 23.15 -14.59
N LYS A 384 -0.80 23.58 -13.36
CA LYS A 384 -0.26 24.91 -13.05
C LYS A 384 1.10 25.16 -13.67
N ASN A 385 2.00 24.17 -13.59
CA ASN A 385 3.37 24.26 -14.08
C ASN A 385 3.48 24.03 -15.61
N LYS A 386 2.38 23.60 -16.25
CA LYS A 386 2.34 23.23 -17.67
C LYS A 386 3.42 22.18 -18.01
N LYS A 387 3.55 21.18 -17.13
CA LYS A 387 4.57 20.12 -17.23
C LYS A 387 3.96 18.77 -16.91
N ASP A 388 4.33 17.78 -17.72
CA ASP A 388 4.03 16.40 -17.41
C ASP A 388 4.64 15.95 -16.08
N VAL A 389 4.02 14.99 -15.44
CA VAL A 389 4.52 14.39 -14.19
C VAL A 389 5.94 13.86 -14.33
N SER A 390 6.30 13.26 -15.47
CA SER A 390 7.64 12.73 -15.76
C SER A 390 8.71 13.81 -15.97
N TRP A 391 8.28 15.05 -16.15
CA TRP A 391 9.17 16.23 -16.26
C TRP A 391 9.22 17.06 -14.98
N GLY A 392 8.65 16.53 -13.88
CA GLY A 392 8.62 17.24 -12.61
C GLY A 392 7.48 18.25 -12.52
N GLY A 393 6.33 17.96 -13.09
CA GLY A 393 5.14 18.80 -13.02
C GLY A 393 4.47 18.77 -11.65
N ALA A 394 4.46 17.63 -10.97
CA ALA A 394 3.86 17.48 -9.66
C ALA A 394 4.60 18.27 -8.56
N ARG A 395 3.98 18.42 -7.39
CA ARG A 395 4.58 19.15 -6.26
C ARG A 395 5.64 18.33 -5.55
N TYR A 396 5.38 17.06 -5.29
CA TYR A 396 6.26 16.13 -4.57
C TYR A 396 6.66 14.98 -5.48
N HIS A 397 7.96 14.63 -5.46
CA HIS A 397 8.57 13.64 -6.37
C HIS A 397 9.37 12.58 -5.62
N ASP A 398 8.94 12.22 -4.41
CA ASP A 398 9.67 11.30 -3.57
C ASP A 398 9.69 9.90 -4.17
N VAL A 399 10.72 9.13 -3.82
CA VAL A 399 10.88 7.74 -4.23
C VAL A 399 10.88 6.87 -2.99
N GLY A 400 10.02 5.85 -2.97
CA GLY A 400 9.92 4.90 -1.87
C GLY A 400 10.61 3.58 -2.19
N ILE A 401 11.31 3.02 -1.20
CA ILE A 401 11.79 1.64 -1.22
C ILE A 401 11.24 0.89 -0.01
N THR A 402 11.11 -0.41 -0.15
CA THR A 402 10.74 -1.31 0.95
C THR A 402 11.96 -2.02 1.51
N SER A 403 11.79 -2.72 2.63
CA SER A 403 12.85 -3.54 3.19
C SER A 403 12.35 -4.89 3.68
N VAL A 404 13.28 -5.82 3.88
CA VAL A 404 13.02 -7.16 4.43
C VAL A 404 14.12 -7.60 5.38
N ALA A 405 13.83 -8.61 6.17
CA ALA A 405 14.77 -9.32 7.02
C ALA A 405 15.35 -8.51 8.19
N MET A 406 14.70 -7.42 8.64
CA MET A 406 15.15 -6.69 9.84
C MET A 406 15.05 -7.59 11.08
N GLY A 407 13.93 -8.29 11.26
CA GLY A 407 13.75 -9.22 12.39
C GLY A 407 14.81 -10.33 12.42
N ASN A 408 15.05 -10.95 11.28
CA ASN A 408 16.11 -11.97 11.15
C ASN A 408 17.51 -11.39 11.46
N LEU A 409 17.79 -10.16 10.99
CA LEU A 409 19.06 -9.50 11.28
C LEU A 409 19.24 -9.24 12.79
N VAL A 410 18.22 -8.70 13.45
CA VAL A 410 18.28 -8.40 14.89
C VAL A 410 18.54 -9.68 15.68
N ASN A 411 17.76 -10.74 15.40
CA ASN A 411 17.95 -12.03 16.05
C ASN A 411 19.34 -12.63 15.77
N ALA A 412 19.83 -12.57 14.52
CA ALA A 412 21.16 -13.06 14.17
C ALA A 412 22.29 -12.27 14.88
N LEU A 413 22.21 -10.94 14.91
CA LEU A 413 23.21 -10.10 15.59
C LEU A 413 23.25 -10.37 17.10
N LEU A 414 22.09 -10.47 17.74
CA LEU A 414 22.02 -10.74 19.19
C LEU A 414 22.45 -12.17 19.53
N ASN A 415 22.18 -13.15 18.67
CA ASN A 415 22.73 -14.49 18.80
C ASN A 415 24.27 -14.51 18.65
N ILE A 416 24.81 -13.73 17.71
CA ILE A 416 26.27 -13.57 17.57
C ILE A 416 26.84 -12.89 18.82
N LYS A 417 26.21 -11.83 19.32
CA LYS A 417 26.64 -11.17 20.57
C LYS A 417 26.77 -12.17 21.69
N GLU A 418 25.71 -12.93 21.97
CA GLU A 418 25.65 -13.89 23.04
C GLU A 418 26.65 -15.04 22.87
N LEU A 419 26.58 -15.75 21.70
CA LEU A 419 27.29 -17.02 21.50
C LEU A 419 28.76 -16.85 21.12
N VAL A 420 29.12 -15.73 20.46
CA VAL A 420 30.49 -15.48 20.03
C VAL A 420 31.25 -14.59 21.03
N PHE A 421 30.68 -13.44 21.36
CA PHE A 421 31.43 -12.44 22.17
C PHE A 421 31.29 -12.62 23.69
N GLU A 422 30.12 -12.96 24.19
CA GLU A 422 29.87 -13.13 25.61
C GLU A 422 30.23 -14.54 26.10
N ARG A 423 29.60 -15.57 25.54
CA ARG A 423 29.82 -16.99 25.92
C ARG A 423 31.05 -17.62 25.28
N ARG A 424 31.59 -17.04 24.22
CA ARG A 424 32.77 -17.54 23.47
C ARG A 424 32.63 -19.01 23.05
N ARG A 425 31.40 -19.45 22.74
CA ARG A 425 31.10 -20.83 22.35
C ARG A 425 31.50 -21.08 20.88
N TYR A 426 31.38 -20.06 20.05
CA TYR A 426 31.73 -20.11 18.63
C TYR A 426 32.59 -18.92 18.23
N THR A 427 33.28 -19.05 17.11
CA THR A 427 33.97 -17.96 16.42
C THR A 427 33.09 -17.40 15.30
N LEU A 428 33.34 -16.18 14.85
CA LEU A 428 32.68 -15.62 13.67
C LEU A 428 32.93 -16.47 12.40
N TYR A 429 34.06 -17.16 12.34
CA TYR A 429 34.36 -18.08 11.25
C TYR A 429 33.43 -19.28 11.26
N GLU A 430 33.16 -19.87 12.42
CA GLU A 430 32.19 -20.97 12.54
C GLU A 430 30.77 -20.50 12.22
N VAL A 431 30.35 -19.31 12.66
CA VAL A 431 29.07 -18.69 12.26
C VAL A 431 28.96 -18.59 10.74
N LYS A 432 30.03 -18.14 10.07
CA LYS A 432 30.09 -18.12 8.60
C LYS A 432 29.94 -19.53 8.01
N GLN A 433 30.62 -20.54 8.56
CA GLN A 433 30.52 -21.92 8.06
C GLN A 433 29.11 -22.49 8.22
N MET A 434 28.48 -22.30 9.40
CA MET A 434 27.11 -22.71 9.68
C MET A 434 26.12 -22.15 8.64
N THR A 435 26.20 -20.86 8.38
CA THR A 435 25.29 -20.22 7.41
C THR A 435 25.59 -20.58 5.96
N LEU A 436 26.85 -20.77 5.58
CA LEU A 436 27.24 -21.20 4.22
C LEU A 436 26.85 -22.65 3.92
N LEU A 437 26.91 -23.51 4.92
CA LEU A 437 26.57 -24.94 4.81
C LEU A 437 25.09 -25.22 5.12
N ASP A 438 24.26 -24.18 5.24
CA ASP A 438 22.84 -24.32 5.58
C ASP A 438 22.63 -25.17 6.85
N PHE A 439 23.52 -24.99 7.85
CA PHE A 439 23.61 -25.73 9.09
C PHE A 439 23.89 -27.25 8.95
N GLN A 440 24.33 -27.72 7.78
CA GLN A 440 24.71 -29.11 7.63
C GLN A 440 25.88 -29.45 8.55
N GLY A 441 25.67 -30.45 9.44
CA GLY A 441 26.59 -30.81 10.52
C GLY A 441 26.54 -29.90 11.74
N TRP A 442 25.57 -29.00 11.80
CA TRP A 442 25.30 -28.06 12.90
C TRP A 442 23.81 -28.01 13.26
N GLU A 443 23.11 -29.12 13.06
CA GLU A 443 21.64 -29.20 13.21
C GLU A 443 21.20 -28.88 14.64
N GLU A 444 21.94 -29.33 15.65
CA GLU A 444 21.66 -29.04 17.07
C GLU A 444 21.77 -27.52 17.36
N VAL A 445 22.74 -26.84 16.75
CA VAL A 445 22.88 -25.38 16.89
C VAL A 445 21.70 -24.67 16.26
N ARG A 446 21.27 -25.10 15.09
CA ARG A 446 20.10 -24.55 14.42
C ARG A 446 18.84 -24.71 15.27
N GLU A 447 18.61 -25.88 15.83
CA GLU A 447 17.47 -26.14 16.71
C GLU A 447 17.52 -25.27 17.96
N GLU A 448 18.70 -25.10 18.58
CA GLU A 448 18.90 -24.18 19.70
C GLU A 448 18.55 -22.74 19.31
N LEU A 449 19.00 -22.26 18.14
CA LEU A 449 18.71 -20.91 17.66
C LEU A 449 17.20 -20.71 17.43
N ARG A 450 16.52 -21.70 16.84
CA ARG A 450 15.06 -21.64 16.59
C ARG A 450 14.22 -21.74 17.86
N ALA A 451 14.71 -22.43 18.87
CA ALA A 451 14.03 -22.55 20.16
C ALA A 451 14.12 -21.26 21.02
N LYS A 452 15.01 -20.34 20.66
CA LYS A 452 15.08 -19.04 21.35
C LYS A 452 13.88 -18.19 20.98
N PRO A 453 13.28 -17.49 21.97
CA PRO A 453 12.26 -16.50 21.64
C PRO A 453 12.85 -15.40 20.74
N SER A 454 12.07 -14.93 19.80
CA SER A 454 12.48 -13.80 18.95
C SER A 454 12.72 -12.57 19.82
N ARG A 455 13.78 -11.83 19.53
CA ARG A 455 14.05 -10.53 20.17
C ARG A 455 13.44 -9.38 19.35
N TRP A 456 13.14 -9.62 18.08
CA TRP A 456 12.48 -8.65 17.22
C TRP A 456 11.08 -8.35 17.72
N GLY A 457 10.77 -7.07 17.90
CA GLY A 457 9.49 -6.63 18.45
C GLY A 457 9.40 -6.66 19.98
N ALA A 458 10.47 -7.06 20.71
CA ALA A 458 10.51 -7.03 22.16
C ALA A 458 10.62 -5.59 22.70
N ASP A 459 9.87 -5.30 23.77
CA ASP A 459 10.00 -4.07 24.57
C ASP A 459 11.30 -4.12 25.39
N ASP A 460 12.42 -4.04 24.70
CA ASP A 460 13.77 -4.21 25.25
C ASP A 460 14.67 -3.08 24.72
N ALA A 461 15.25 -2.30 25.62
CA ALA A 461 16.06 -1.14 25.29
C ALA A 461 17.28 -1.48 24.40
N GLU A 462 17.87 -2.67 24.55
CA GLU A 462 18.98 -3.12 23.70
C GLU A 462 18.51 -3.34 22.27
N VAL A 463 17.35 -3.99 22.09
CA VAL A 463 16.75 -4.24 20.77
C VAL A 463 16.36 -2.94 20.10
N VAL A 464 15.63 -2.07 20.81
CA VAL A 464 15.23 -0.74 20.32
C VAL A 464 16.45 0.09 19.92
N GLY A 465 17.48 0.14 20.79
CA GLY A 465 18.71 0.87 20.53
C GLY A 465 19.46 0.35 19.29
N LEU A 466 19.56 -0.98 19.13
CA LEU A 466 20.19 -1.60 17.97
C LEU A 466 19.43 -1.25 16.67
N VAL A 467 18.11 -1.38 16.66
CA VAL A 467 17.28 -1.10 15.49
C VAL A 467 17.35 0.38 15.11
N ASN A 468 17.18 1.30 16.09
CA ASN A 468 17.26 2.73 15.82
C ASN A 468 18.64 3.14 15.29
N ARG A 469 19.74 2.55 15.80
CA ARG A 469 21.10 2.77 15.28
C ARG A 469 21.25 2.31 13.83
N ILE A 470 20.70 1.14 13.48
CA ILE A 470 20.73 0.62 12.10
C ILE A 470 19.91 1.53 11.17
N THR A 471 18.70 1.89 11.58
CA THR A 471 17.82 2.73 10.77
C THR A 471 18.29 4.17 10.69
N GLU A 472 18.97 4.70 11.69
CA GLU A 472 19.66 6.00 11.64
C GLU A 472 20.76 6.01 10.57
N CYS A 473 21.56 4.95 10.48
CA CYS A 473 22.53 4.80 9.40
C CYS A 473 21.86 4.83 8.02
N VAL A 474 20.72 4.15 7.88
CA VAL A 474 19.92 4.19 6.65
C VAL A 474 19.45 5.61 6.36
N SER A 475 18.84 6.30 7.32
CA SER A 475 18.32 7.66 7.10
C SER A 475 19.38 8.66 6.67
N LYS A 476 20.59 8.58 7.24
CA LYS A 476 21.75 9.41 6.82
C LYS A 476 22.13 9.19 5.34
N GLU A 477 22.03 7.96 4.86
CA GLU A 477 22.27 7.63 3.46
C GLU A 477 21.12 8.07 2.54
N LEU A 478 19.86 7.95 2.99
CA LEU A 478 18.70 8.41 2.24
C LEU A 478 18.71 9.94 2.06
N ALA A 479 19.10 10.67 3.09
CA ALA A 479 19.17 12.15 3.06
C ALA A 479 20.06 12.70 1.94
N GLN A 480 21.06 11.94 1.50
CA GLN A 480 21.99 12.30 0.42
C GLN A 480 21.40 12.08 -0.99
N TYR A 481 20.28 11.34 -1.11
CA TYR A 481 19.71 11.01 -2.42
C TYR A 481 18.83 12.14 -2.95
N ARG A 482 18.93 12.37 -4.25
CA ARG A 482 17.95 13.13 -5.03
C ARG A 482 17.71 12.42 -6.35
N SER A 483 16.45 12.20 -6.70
CA SER A 483 16.07 11.69 -8.01
C SER A 483 16.33 12.75 -9.09
N TYR A 484 16.24 12.37 -10.36
CA TYR A 484 16.38 13.35 -11.47
C TYR A 484 15.27 14.43 -11.45
N LEU A 485 14.17 14.19 -10.73
CA LEU A 485 13.09 15.14 -10.50
C LEU A 485 13.27 15.95 -9.20
N GLY A 486 14.36 15.74 -8.47
CA GLY A 486 14.65 16.41 -7.19
C GLY A 486 14.06 15.74 -5.96
N GLY A 487 13.26 14.68 -6.12
CA GLY A 487 12.62 13.95 -5.03
C GLY A 487 13.60 13.25 -4.11
N ARG A 488 13.24 13.14 -2.83
CA ARG A 488 14.00 12.45 -1.80
C ARG A 488 13.70 10.95 -1.80
N LEU A 489 14.51 10.19 -1.07
CA LEU A 489 14.31 8.75 -0.89
C LEU A 489 13.74 8.48 0.51
N LYS A 490 12.69 7.66 0.57
CA LYS A 490 12.09 7.16 1.82
C LYS A 490 12.07 5.64 1.84
N ILE A 491 12.06 5.05 3.05
CA ILE A 491 12.07 3.60 3.27
C ILE A 491 11.07 3.21 4.35
N GLY A 492 10.47 2.03 4.18
CA GLY A 492 9.69 1.35 5.22
C GLY A 492 10.44 0.16 5.80
N LEU A 493 10.19 -0.17 7.06
CA LEU A 493 10.67 -1.40 7.72
C LEU A 493 9.89 -2.63 7.27
N SER A 494 8.76 -2.43 6.59
CA SER A 494 7.90 -3.50 6.08
C SER A 494 8.00 -3.64 4.57
N GLY A 495 7.74 -4.84 4.05
CA GLY A 495 7.73 -5.09 2.62
C GLY A 495 7.00 -6.39 2.27
N PRO A 496 6.27 -6.44 1.13
CA PRO A 496 5.51 -7.62 0.71
C PRO A 496 6.39 -8.80 0.30
N ALA A 497 7.64 -8.53 0.00
CA ALA A 497 8.55 -9.49 -0.63
C ALA A 497 9.22 -10.49 0.36
N TYR A 498 8.79 -10.56 1.63
CA TYR A 498 9.44 -11.39 2.64
C TYR A 498 9.51 -12.88 2.28
N LEU A 499 8.51 -13.42 1.60
CA LEU A 499 8.50 -14.78 1.09
C LEU A 499 9.45 -14.96 -0.10
N ASP A 500 9.24 -14.19 -1.16
CA ASP A 500 9.98 -14.35 -2.42
C ASP A 500 11.46 -13.98 -2.28
N ALA A 501 11.76 -12.94 -1.52
CA ALA A 501 13.14 -12.57 -1.22
C ALA A 501 13.84 -13.63 -0.34
N GLY A 502 13.09 -14.33 0.51
CA GLY A 502 13.58 -15.46 1.30
C GLY A 502 13.99 -16.65 0.44
N LYS A 503 13.20 -17.00 -0.60
CA LYS A 503 13.47 -18.12 -1.52
C LYS A 503 14.86 -18.03 -2.18
N GLY A 504 15.32 -16.82 -2.49
CA GLY A 504 16.62 -16.56 -3.11
C GLY A 504 17.77 -16.30 -2.14
N PHE A 505 17.56 -16.44 -0.82
CA PHE A 505 18.55 -16.07 0.18
C PHE A 505 19.05 -17.27 1.00
N GLY A 506 20.35 -17.29 1.33
CA GLY A 506 21.01 -18.32 2.12
C GLY A 506 20.53 -18.35 3.59
N ALA A 507 21.06 -19.31 4.36
CA ALA A 507 20.76 -19.41 5.79
C ALA A 507 21.27 -18.20 6.60
N SER A 508 20.67 -17.96 7.76
CA SER A 508 21.05 -16.88 8.69
C SER A 508 21.16 -17.35 10.14
N PHE A 509 21.95 -16.64 10.95
CA PHE A 509 22.31 -17.08 12.31
C PHE A 509 21.21 -16.82 13.36
N ASP A 510 19.99 -16.72 12.93
CA ASP A 510 18.76 -16.82 13.72
C ASP A 510 18.09 -18.21 13.60
N GLY A 511 18.76 -19.16 12.91
CA GLY A 511 18.27 -20.53 12.69
C GLY A 511 17.46 -20.71 11.40
N ARG A 512 17.27 -19.64 10.61
CA ARG A 512 16.59 -19.70 9.32
C ARG A 512 17.45 -20.44 8.28
N LYS A 513 16.87 -21.41 7.57
CA LYS A 513 17.50 -22.11 6.44
C LYS A 513 17.45 -21.32 5.14
N SER A 514 18.26 -21.75 4.20
CA SER A 514 18.21 -21.28 2.82
C SER A 514 16.82 -21.52 2.22
N GLY A 515 16.25 -20.48 1.58
CA GLY A 515 14.94 -20.57 0.95
C GLY A 515 13.73 -20.37 1.88
N GLU A 516 13.91 -20.45 3.20
CA GLU A 516 12.81 -20.15 4.15
C GLU A 516 12.41 -18.66 4.07
N PRO A 517 11.12 -18.30 4.35
CA PRO A 517 10.68 -16.91 4.44
C PRO A 517 11.49 -16.08 5.43
N PHE A 518 11.58 -14.77 5.20
CA PHE A 518 12.03 -13.85 6.22
C PHE A 518 10.94 -13.60 7.26
N ALA A 519 11.33 -13.08 8.44
CA ALA A 519 10.39 -12.59 9.43
C ALA A 519 9.47 -11.54 8.81
N VAL A 520 8.20 -11.63 9.15
CA VAL A 520 7.19 -10.65 8.76
C VAL A 520 7.48 -9.34 9.51
N HIS A 521 6.59 -8.39 9.48
CA HIS A 521 6.70 -7.10 10.16
C HIS A 521 6.90 -7.23 11.67
N ILE A 522 6.59 -6.17 12.42
CA ILE A 522 6.45 -6.25 13.86
C ILE A 522 5.15 -7.00 14.15
N SER A 523 5.21 -8.20 14.74
CA SER A 523 4.06 -9.08 14.90
C SER A 523 4.00 -9.74 16.28
N ASN A 524 2.78 -10.01 16.75
CA ASN A 524 2.56 -10.47 18.12
C ASN A 524 2.85 -11.97 18.33
N GLU A 525 2.85 -12.77 17.29
CA GLU A 525 3.19 -14.19 17.38
C GLU A 525 4.68 -14.45 17.64
N GLU A 526 5.53 -13.46 17.45
CA GLU A 526 6.95 -13.52 17.72
C GLU A 526 7.28 -13.06 19.17
N GLN A 527 6.31 -12.50 19.92
CA GLN A 527 6.49 -11.88 21.21
C GLN A 527 5.42 -12.29 22.24
N ASP A 528 5.68 -12.01 23.51
CA ASP A 528 4.76 -12.24 24.63
C ASP A 528 3.62 -11.20 24.62
N GLY A 529 2.68 -11.35 23.69
CA GLY A 529 1.40 -10.64 23.65
C GLY A 529 1.43 -9.26 22.95
N PHE A 530 0.23 -8.70 22.83
CA PHE A 530 -0.03 -7.48 22.06
C PHE A 530 0.65 -6.22 22.62
N THR A 531 0.79 -6.10 23.93
CA THR A 531 1.31 -4.89 24.58
C THR A 531 2.80 -4.68 24.29
N GLY A 532 3.60 -5.74 24.34
CA GLY A 532 5.04 -5.67 24.08
C GLY A 532 5.33 -5.16 22.66
N VAL A 533 4.60 -5.69 21.69
CA VAL A 533 4.73 -5.31 20.27
C VAL A 533 4.43 -3.83 20.04
N VAL A 534 3.36 -3.31 20.66
CA VAL A 534 3.01 -1.89 20.54
C VAL A 534 4.00 -1.00 21.27
N ASN A 535 4.47 -1.43 22.44
CA ASN A 535 5.52 -0.71 23.16
C ASN A 535 6.80 -0.60 22.33
N PHE A 536 7.22 -1.69 21.69
CA PHE A 536 8.36 -1.67 20.79
C PHE A 536 8.13 -0.70 19.63
N ALA A 537 7.00 -0.83 18.92
CA ALA A 537 6.68 0.01 17.77
C ALA A 537 6.63 1.50 18.12
N SER A 538 6.15 1.85 19.33
CA SER A 538 6.08 3.24 19.78
C SER A 538 7.43 3.87 20.15
N GLN A 539 8.49 3.07 20.26
CA GLN A 539 9.87 3.52 20.55
C GLN A 539 10.74 3.59 19.28
N MET A 540 10.20 3.20 18.14
CA MET A 540 10.90 3.27 16.87
C MET A 540 10.95 4.72 16.37
N GLU A 541 12.06 5.08 15.75
CA GLU A 541 12.23 6.37 15.09
C GLU A 541 11.82 6.28 13.62
N TYR A 542 10.81 7.05 13.24
CA TYR A 542 10.26 7.06 11.89
C TYR A 542 10.70 8.28 11.05
N GLY A 543 11.37 9.27 11.63
CA GLY A 543 11.83 10.50 10.99
C GLY A 543 12.86 10.31 9.89
N GLN A 544 13.15 11.40 9.18
CA GLN A 544 14.21 11.46 8.16
C GLN A 544 14.06 10.44 7.03
N GLY A 545 12.82 10.20 6.58
CA GLY A 545 12.53 9.29 5.47
C GLY A 545 12.32 7.82 5.85
N ARG A 546 12.22 7.46 7.13
CA ARG A 546 11.96 6.08 7.61
C ARG A 546 10.48 5.74 7.75
N PHE A 547 9.60 6.35 6.95
CA PHE A 547 8.15 6.28 7.08
C PHE A 547 7.42 5.68 5.87
N ASN A 548 8.06 4.88 5.04
CA ASN A 548 7.43 4.31 3.84
C ASN A 548 6.76 2.95 4.12
N GLY A 549 5.93 2.88 5.15
CA GLY A 549 5.23 1.68 5.62
C GLY A 549 5.93 0.98 6.78
N ASN A 550 5.34 1.06 7.99
CA ASN A 550 5.88 0.46 9.21
C ASN A 550 4.75 -0.17 10.01
N VAL A 551 4.44 -1.41 9.69
CA VAL A 551 3.21 -2.08 10.11
C VAL A 551 3.41 -2.90 11.38
N VAL A 552 2.53 -2.69 12.36
CA VAL A 552 2.23 -3.66 13.42
C VAL A 552 1.16 -4.61 12.89
N ASP A 553 1.48 -5.89 12.80
CA ASP A 553 0.60 -6.93 12.25
C ASP A 553 0.16 -7.87 13.36
N MET A 554 -1.13 -7.84 13.69
CA MET A 554 -1.70 -8.64 14.77
C MET A 554 -2.48 -9.83 14.25
N MET A 555 -2.13 -11.02 14.72
CA MET A 555 -2.94 -12.22 14.56
C MET A 555 -3.78 -12.40 15.83
N VAL A 556 -5.11 -12.42 15.72
CA VAL A 556 -6.02 -12.43 16.86
C VAL A 556 -7.09 -13.51 16.68
N SER A 557 -7.29 -14.30 17.73
CA SER A 557 -8.38 -15.28 17.73
C SER A 557 -9.75 -14.58 17.80
N PRO A 558 -10.74 -14.97 16.97
CA PRO A 558 -12.11 -14.44 17.05
C PRO A 558 -12.74 -14.58 18.43
N ASP A 559 -12.46 -15.70 19.13
CA ASP A 559 -12.97 -15.95 20.47
C ASP A 559 -12.36 -15.00 21.51
N PHE A 560 -11.10 -14.66 21.36
CA PHE A 560 -10.43 -13.70 22.26
C PHE A 560 -11.10 -12.32 22.18
N ILE A 561 -11.33 -11.79 20.98
CA ILE A 561 -12.02 -10.50 20.79
C ILE A 561 -13.43 -10.56 21.38
N ARG A 562 -14.20 -11.61 21.07
CA ARG A 562 -15.59 -11.75 21.53
C ARG A 562 -15.71 -11.78 23.06
N GLN A 563 -14.78 -12.47 23.73
CA GLN A 563 -14.78 -12.59 25.19
C GLN A 563 -14.26 -11.33 25.89
N ASN A 564 -13.49 -10.48 25.19
CA ASN A 564 -12.80 -9.33 25.78
C ASN A 564 -13.12 -8.02 25.07
N TRP A 565 -14.30 -7.87 24.47
CA TRP A 565 -14.67 -6.77 23.57
C TRP A 565 -14.28 -5.39 24.11
N ASP A 566 -14.86 -4.96 25.24
CA ASP A 566 -14.60 -3.63 25.81
C ASP A 566 -13.11 -3.41 26.16
N LYS A 567 -12.46 -4.46 26.68
CA LYS A 567 -11.02 -4.38 26.98
C LYS A 567 -10.18 -4.27 25.72
N PHE A 568 -10.60 -4.87 24.63
CA PHE A 568 -9.87 -4.80 23.35
C PHE A 568 -10.07 -3.45 22.67
N VAL A 569 -11.26 -2.85 22.77
CA VAL A 569 -11.50 -1.45 22.36
C VAL A 569 -10.61 -0.51 23.19
N ASP A 570 -10.60 -0.64 24.52
CA ASP A 570 -9.72 0.16 25.39
C ASP A 570 -8.24 -0.04 25.06
N PHE A 571 -7.83 -1.26 24.76
CA PHE A 571 -6.48 -1.57 24.33
C PHE A 571 -6.14 -0.83 23.03
N LEU A 572 -7.01 -0.85 22.00
CA LEU A 572 -6.78 -0.10 20.75
C LEU A 572 -6.66 1.40 21.00
N MET A 573 -7.54 1.97 21.84
CA MET A 573 -7.46 3.38 22.23
C MET A 573 -6.14 3.74 22.92
N ILE A 574 -5.61 2.82 23.73
CA ILE A 574 -4.29 2.98 24.37
C ILE A 574 -3.17 2.87 23.34
N CYS A 575 -3.25 1.91 22.40
CA CYS A 575 -2.26 1.74 21.34
C CYS A 575 -2.14 3.00 20.46
N ILE A 576 -3.28 3.61 20.08
CA ILE A 576 -3.30 4.87 19.34
C ILE A 576 -2.56 5.97 20.10
N LYS A 577 -2.85 6.12 21.40
CA LYS A 577 -2.18 7.12 22.26
C LYS A 577 -0.68 6.85 22.46
N LYS A 578 -0.24 5.59 22.42
CA LYS A 578 1.17 5.22 22.53
C LYS A 578 1.98 5.55 21.29
N GLY A 579 1.39 5.50 20.12
CA GLY A 579 2.01 5.99 18.89
C GLY A 579 2.62 4.90 18.02
N PHE A 580 1.89 3.83 17.65
CA PHE A 580 2.27 2.99 16.51
C PHE A 580 2.18 3.80 15.20
N PHE A 581 2.89 3.38 14.18
CA PHE A 581 2.84 4.04 12.86
C PHE A 581 1.59 3.59 12.08
N GLU A 582 1.47 2.30 11.82
CA GLU A 582 0.35 1.64 11.14
C GLU A 582 0.06 0.29 11.79
N MET A 583 -1.20 -0.15 11.71
CA MET A 583 -1.65 -1.41 12.31
C MET A 583 -2.63 -2.13 11.40
N GLN A 584 -2.43 -3.44 11.26
CA GLN A 584 -3.40 -4.36 10.66
C GLN A 584 -3.69 -5.52 11.58
N MET A 585 -4.85 -6.17 11.38
CA MET A 585 -5.25 -7.33 12.17
C MET A 585 -5.82 -8.43 11.29
N ASN A 586 -5.39 -9.67 11.53
CA ASN A 586 -6.04 -10.87 11.07
C ASN A 586 -6.88 -11.44 12.22
N VAL A 587 -8.20 -11.53 12.04
CA VAL A 587 -9.10 -12.12 13.02
C VAL A 587 -9.57 -13.46 12.48
N VAL A 588 -8.76 -14.48 12.69
CA VAL A 588 -9.02 -15.84 12.17
C VAL A 588 -8.37 -16.89 13.08
N SER A 589 -8.97 -18.08 13.21
CA SER A 589 -8.39 -19.17 13.99
C SER A 589 -7.53 -20.09 13.11
N SER A 590 -6.53 -20.73 13.73
CA SER A 590 -5.72 -21.77 13.06
C SER A 590 -6.61 -22.91 12.57
N LYS A 591 -7.64 -23.30 13.34
CA LYS A 591 -8.62 -24.31 12.96
C LYS A 591 -9.32 -23.95 11.66
N THR A 592 -9.86 -22.72 11.55
CA THR A 592 -10.53 -22.24 10.33
C THR A 592 -9.60 -22.28 9.11
N LEU A 593 -8.34 -21.86 9.28
CA LEU A 593 -7.36 -21.86 8.18
C LEU A 593 -7.00 -23.29 7.74
N LEU A 594 -6.86 -24.23 8.68
CA LEU A 594 -6.60 -25.64 8.38
C LEU A 594 -7.78 -26.28 7.64
N GLU A 595 -9.01 -26.07 8.11
CA GLU A 595 -10.21 -26.55 7.45
C GLU A 595 -10.37 -25.94 6.05
N ALA A 596 -10.16 -24.65 5.90
CA ALA A 596 -10.24 -23.97 4.61
C ALA A 596 -9.13 -24.39 3.61
N ARG A 597 -7.99 -24.86 4.08
CA ARG A 597 -6.95 -25.47 3.21
C ARG A 597 -7.37 -26.83 2.70
N GLU A 598 -7.98 -27.67 3.56
CA GLU A 598 -8.42 -29.02 3.22
C GLU A 598 -9.72 -29.03 2.40
N HIS A 599 -10.64 -28.09 2.69
CA HIS A 599 -11.97 -27.97 2.08
C HIS A 599 -12.23 -26.54 1.60
N PRO A 600 -11.50 -26.03 0.59
CA PRO A 600 -11.64 -24.64 0.12
C PRO A 600 -13.04 -24.31 -0.43
N GLU A 601 -13.79 -25.30 -0.88
CA GLU A 601 -15.17 -25.18 -1.36
C GLU A 601 -16.16 -24.77 -0.26
N ASP A 602 -15.87 -25.11 1.01
CA ASP A 602 -16.70 -24.74 2.16
C ASP A 602 -16.41 -23.31 2.65
N PHE A 603 -15.27 -22.73 2.23
CA PHE A 603 -14.81 -21.41 2.62
C PHE A 603 -14.54 -20.48 1.42
N PRO A 604 -15.47 -20.34 0.44
CA PRO A 604 -15.20 -19.64 -0.82
C PRO A 604 -14.88 -18.16 -0.62
N ASN A 605 -15.36 -17.56 0.47
CA ASN A 605 -15.25 -16.13 0.77
C ASN A 605 -14.39 -15.84 2.01
N LEU A 606 -13.59 -16.80 2.49
CA LEU A 606 -12.67 -16.55 3.60
C LEU A 606 -11.60 -15.55 3.17
N ILE A 607 -11.62 -14.37 3.78
CA ILE A 607 -10.66 -13.30 3.53
C ILE A 607 -9.57 -13.35 4.60
N VAL A 608 -8.33 -13.12 4.19
CA VAL A 608 -7.17 -13.00 5.07
C VAL A 608 -6.33 -11.79 4.68
N ARG A 609 -5.70 -11.17 5.68
CA ARG A 609 -4.69 -10.13 5.46
C ARG A 609 -3.33 -10.80 5.22
N VAL A 610 -2.69 -10.48 4.12
CA VAL A 610 -1.34 -10.98 3.83
C VAL A 610 -0.31 -9.92 4.24
N TRP A 611 -0.25 -8.84 3.51
CA TRP A 611 0.54 -7.66 3.84
C TRP A 611 0.07 -6.49 2.98
N GLY A 612 -0.40 -5.42 3.61
CA GLY A 612 -0.93 -4.28 2.88
C GLY A 612 -2.14 -4.57 1.98
N PHE A 613 -2.50 -5.84 1.80
CA PHE A 613 -3.66 -6.28 1.01
C PHE A 613 -4.41 -7.43 1.67
N SER A 614 -5.68 -7.58 1.28
CA SER A 614 -6.52 -8.74 1.61
C SER A 614 -6.68 -9.63 0.39
N ALA A 615 -6.77 -10.93 0.60
CA ALA A 615 -7.02 -11.90 -0.45
C ALA A 615 -8.01 -12.96 0.03
N TYR A 616 -8.68 -13.62 -0.91
CA TYR A 616 -9.40 -14.84 -0.59
C TYR A 616 -8.39 -15.96 -0.31
N PHE A 617 -8.51 -16.61 0.83
CA PHE A 617 -7.56 -17.63 1.28
C PHE A 617 -7.39 -18.75 0.26
N LYS A 618 -8.49 -19.17 -0.39
CA LYS A 618 -8.46 -20.20 -1.44
C LYS A 618 -7.54 -19.86 -2.61
N ASP A 619 -7.40 -18.57 -2.94
CA ASP A 619 -6.67 -18.09 -4.12
C ASP A 619 -5.17 -17.88 -3.84
N LEU A 620 -4.76 -17.96 -2.57
CA LEU A 620 -3.36 -17.82 -2.19
C LEU A 620 -2.53 -19.06 -2.57
N PRO A 621 -1.25 -18.88 -2.97
CA PRO A 621 -0.29 -19.96 -3.08
C PRO A 621 -0.07 -20.70 -1.76
N GLU A 622 0.28 -21.99 -1.83
CA GLU A 622 0.44 -22.85 -0.64
C GLU A 622 1.48 -22.34 0.37
N ASP A 623 2.55 -21.72 -0.09
CA ASP A 623 3.57 -21.13 0.79
C ASP A 623 3.01 -19.97 1.64
N TYR A 624 2.13 -19.14 1.08
CA TYR A 624 1.43 -18.09 1.83
C TYR A 624 0.42 -18.66 2.84
N LYS A 625 -0.36 -19.68 2.43
CA LYS A 625 -1.30 -20.39 3.31
C LYS A 625 -0.56 -20.99 4.51
N ASN A 626 0.58 -21.65 4.26
CA ASN A 626 1.39 -22.25 5.31
C ASN A 626 1.91 -21.23 6.33
N VAL A 627 2.40 -20.07 5.86
CA VAL A 627 2.85 -18.99 6.74
C VAL A 627 1.70 -18.47 7.62
N LEU A 628 0.51 -18.23 7.03
CA LEU A 628 -0.64 -17.75 7.80
C LEU A 628 -1.11 -18.78 8.84
N ILE A 629 -1.13 -20.06 8.50
CA ILE A 629 -1.47 -21.14 9.44
C ILE A 629 -0.45 -21.21 10.58
N GLU A 630 0.85 -21.17 10.27
CA GLU A 630 1.91 -21.20 11.28
C GLU A 630 1.81 -20.02 12.24
N ARG A 631 1.56 -18.82 11.72
CA ARG A 631 1.35 -17.60 12.52
C ARG A 631 0.14 -17.73 13.45
N ALA A 632 -1.00 -18.23 12.93
CA ALA A 632 -2.19 -18.44 13.74
C ALA A 632 -1.96 -19.47 14.86
N LEU A 633 -1.29 -20.58 14.58
CA LEU A 633 -0.90 -21.59 15.57
C LEU A 633 0.01 -21.02 16.67
N LYS A 634 1.01 -20.20 16.30
CA LYS A 634 1.89 -19.54 17.26
C LYS A 634 1.13 -18.56 18.15
N SER A 635 0.27 -17.73 17.55
CA SER A 635 -0.56 -16.74 18.27
C SER A 635 -1.50 -17.41 19.28
N GLU A 636 -2.11 -18.55 18.93
CA GLU A 636 -2.98 -19.31 19.83
C GLU A 636 -2.22 -20.08 20.92
N GLY A 637 -1.00 -20.52 20.63
CA GLY A 637 -0.10 -21.17 21.61
C GLY A 637 0.53 -20.21 22.59
N ALA A 638 0.65 -18.94 22.23
CA ALA A 638 1.15 -17.86 23.09
C ALA A 638 0.04 -17.21 23.95
N ALA A 639 -1.22 -17.52 23.70
CA ALA A 639 -2.38 -17.11 24.49
C ALA A 639 -2.74 -18.18 25.51
#